data_94dce476efaf987bcb3bd4edf7d07364
#
_entry.id   94dce476efaf987bcb3bd4edf7d07364
#
_cell.length_a   1.000
_cell.length_b   1.000
_cell.length_c   1.000
_cell.angle_alpha   90.00
_cell.angle_beta   90.00
_cell.angle_gamma   90.00
#
_symmetry.space_group_name_H-M   'P 1'
#
loop_
_entity.id
_entity.type
_entity.pdbx_description
1 polymer ?
#
loop_
_entity_poly.entity_id
_entity_poly.type
_entity_poly.pdbx_seq_one_letter_code
_entity_poly.pdbx_strand_id
1 'polypeptide(L)'
;MMTPQRLKSQLVKKDPYLKPFREALQRRMERARLRELQLTDGQCTLSDLANGHLYYGLHKTAEGWVFREKAPNAVALYLYGDFSEWQIRPEFALTSIGDGDWEIRLPEETLKHGMLYKLWMVWHTGADERLPAYVQRVVQDDVTKVFSAQVWEPDAYEWKNPLPPKPRHPIIYEAHVGMSSQEAKISSYHEFQETILPRIKELGYNTIQLMAIQEHPYYGSFGYQVSNFFAPSFRFGTPEELMELIDTAHGMGISVILDVIHSHAVKNEKEGIGAFDGSDYLYTHHGEKGHHRVWDSRCFDYGKSETIHFLLSNLKYWMQKFHFDGFRFDGVTSMCYFDHGLGVDFLSYDQYFNENVDEDAITYLTLANRLVRELRPDVLTIAEDVSGMPGMAFPTEEGGIGFDFRMSMGIADFWIKTLKTRSDDEWNMGELFFKMTDRRAEEETISYVECHDQALVGDKTLIFRMIDKYMYDAMSVFVQNLTVDRGVALHKLIRLVTLTLCSGGYLNFMGNEFGHPEWIDFPREGNGWSYQYARRQWDLADDNTLKYSGLNRFDRDMIHCVKENKLLESAPVALCENDGDKVLAFRRGDCVVVFNFHPEKSFTDYTIFCEPGEYQIVLNSDDPLYHGFGNVDVAMTYRTMPFEGKNRLLLYLPSRTAIVLRKILDITEIC
;
A
#
# COMPACT_ATOMS: atom_id res chain seq x y z
N MET A 1 -18.24 -40.72 -4.12
CA MET A 1 -17.04 -40.19 -3.40
C MET A 1 -15.91 -40.11 -4.43
N MET A 2 -15.66 -38.90 -4.94
CA MET A 2 -14.48 -38.68 -5.79
C MET A 2 -13.24 -38.84 -4.89
N THR A 3 -12.32 -39.68 -5.27
CA THR A 3 -10.99 -39.78 -4.64
C THR A 3 -10.38 -38.37 -4.59
N PRO A 4 -9.88 -37.92 -3.43
CA PRO A 4 -9.28 -36.59 -3.37
C PRO A 4 -8.11 -36.55 -4.36
N GLN A 5 -8.27 -35.76 -5.40
CA GLN A 5 -7.17 -35.45 -6.31
C GLN A 5 -6.11 -34.79 -5.45
N ARG A 6 -4.97 -35.43 -5.26
CA ARG A 6 -3.89 -34.96 -4.42
C ARG A 6 -3.47 -33.60 -4.96
N LEU A 7 -3.81 -32.51 -4.24
CA LEU A 7 -3.37 -31.15 -4.55
C LEU A 7 -1.84 -31.17 -4.70
N LYS A 8 -1.32 -30.70 -5.83
CA LYS A 8 0.12 -30.65 -6.08
C LYS A 8 0.50 -29.21 -6.33
N SER A 9 1.31 -28.64 -5.45
CA SER A 9 1.88 -27.32 -5.67
C SER A 9 2.67 -27.27 -6.99
N GLN A 10 2.34 -26.29 -7.84
CA GLN A 10 3.08 -25.98 -9.07
C GLN A 10 4.29 -25.09 -8.78
N LEU A 11 4.35 -24.49 -7.60
CA LEU A 11 5.41 -23.58 -7.17
C LEU A 11 6.80 -24.23 -7.29
N VAL A 12 6.92 -25.54 -6.97
CA VAL A 12 8.17 -26.31 -7.10
C VAL A 12 8.70 -26.38 -8.56
N LYS A 13 7.83 -26.19 -9.56
CA LYS A 13 8.25 -26.12 -10.97
C LYS A 13 8.88 -24.77 -11.31
N LYS A 14 8.41 -23.72 -10.68
CA LYS A 14 8.91 -22.35 -10.86
C LYS A 14 10.21 -22.15 -10.10
N ASP A 15 10.28 -22.68 -8.86
CA ASP A 15 11.44 -22.62 -8.00
C ASP A 15 11.92 -24.04 -7.62
N PRO A 16 12.95 -24.58 -8.31
CA PRO A 16 13.48 -25.91 -8.04
C PRO A 16 14.09 -26.10 -6.63
N TYR A 17 14.50 -25.05 -5.95
CA TYR A 17 15.03 -25.11 -4.59
C TYR A 17 13.95 -25.48 -3.57
N LEU A 18 12.67 -25.39 -3.94
CA LEU A 18 11.53 -25.85 -3.13
C LEU A 18 11.29 -27.36 -3.17
N LYS A 19 12.06 -28.13 -3.95
CA LYS A 19 11.89 -29.61 -4.02
C LYS A 19 11.94 -30.29 -2.66
N PRO A 20 12.86 -29.96 -1.72
CA PRO A 20 12.87 -30.53 -0.37
C PRO A 20 11.60 -30.22 0.44
N PHE A 21 10.97 -29.10 0.19
CA PHE A 21 9.82 -28.59 0.94
C PHE A 21 8.46 -28.89 0.30
N ARG A 22 8.43 -29.74 -0.72
CA ARG A 22 7.19 -30.10 -1.45
C ARG A 22 6.07 -30.57 -0.52
N GLU A 23 6.38 -31.38 0.48
CA GLU A 23 5.39 -31.88 1.43
C GLU A 23 4.85 -30.76 2.34
N ALA A 24 5.71 -29.83 2.75
CA ALA A 24 5.30 -28.66 3.52
C ALA A 24 4.32 -27.78 2.73
N LEU A 25 4.63 -27.49 1.47
CA LEU A 25 3.73 -26.75 0.57
C LEU A 25 2.39 -27.49 0.38
N GLN A 26 2.40 -28.81 0.22
CA GLN A 26 1.17 -29.60 0.12
C GLN A 26 0.34 -29.53 1.42
N ARG A 27 1.00 -29.58 2.58
CA ARG A 27 0.32 -29.42 3.89
C ARG A 27 -0.32 -28.03 4.03
N ARG A 28 0.32 -26.95 3.57
CA ARG A 28 -0.26 -25.60 3.56
C ARG A 28 -1.54 -25.52 2.73
N MET A 29 -1.49 -26.05 1.50
CA MET A 29 -2.67 -26.11 0.63
C MET A 29 -3.83 -26.87 1.29
N GLU A 30 -3.54 -28.05 1.86
CA GLU A 30 -4.54 -28.88 2.51
C GLU A 30 -5.06 -28.25 3.81
N ARG A 31 -4.18 -27.59 4.60
CA ARG A 31 -4.58 -26.84 5.79
C ARG A 31 -5.57 -25.72 5.46
N ALA A 32 -5.30 -24.92 4.42
CA ALA A 32 -6.20 -23.87 3.98
C ALA A 32 -7.56 -24.43 3.52
N ARG A 33 -7.55 -25.54 2.75
CA ARG A 33 -8.77 -26.23 2.31
C ARG A 33 -9.59 -26.78 3.48
N LEU A 34 -8.93 -27.44 4.42
CA LEU A 34 -9.59 -28.00 5.61
C LEU A 34 -10.14 -26.90 6.52
N ARG A 35 -9.39 -25.80 6.68
CA ARG A 35 -9.85 -24.67 7.48
C ARG A 35 -11.06 -24.00 6.86
N GLU A 36 -11.08 -23.79 5.55
CA GLU A 36 -12.25 -23.32 4.83
C GLU A 36 -13.47 -24.21 5.05
N LEU A 37 -13.32 -25.53 4.87
CA LEU A 37 -14.40 -26.49 5.13
C LEU A 37 -14.89 -26.46 6.58
N GLN A 38 -13.99 -26.30 7.54
CA GLN A 38 -14.35 -26.20 8.97
C GLN A 38 -15.14 -24.94 9.26
N LEU A 39 -14.73 -23.81 8.68
CA LEU A 39 -15.39 -22.51 8.89
C LEU A 39 -16.78 -22.44 8.24
N THR A 40 -16.94 -23.08 7.07
CA THR A 40 -18.16 -23.06 6.26
C THR A 40 -19.06 -24.28 6.47
N ASP A 41 -18.66 -25.23 7.32
CA ASP A 41 -19.27 -26.57 7.43
C ASP A 41 -19.42 -27.29 6.08
N GLY A 42 -18.72 -26.81 5.05
CA GLY A 42 -18.85 -27.27 3.67
C GLY A 42 -20.21 -26.99 3.04
N GLN A 43 -21.00 -26.10 3.60
CA GLN A 43 -22.40 -25.81 3.18
C GLN A 43 -22.59 -24.42 2.57
N CYS A 44 -21.64 -23.51 2.84
CA CYS A 44 -21.67 -22.14 2.31
C CYS A 44 -20.32 -21.73 1.74
N THR A 45 -20.26 -20.59 1.09
CA THR A 45 -19.01 -20.01 0.54
C THR A 45 -18.28 -19.17 1.58
N LEU A 46 -17.02 -18.77 1.31
CA LEU A 46 -16.32 -17.80 2.16
C LEU A 46 -17.03 -16.45 2.16
N SER A 47 -17.63 -16.07 1.05
CA SER A 47 -18.43 -14.86 0.96
C SER A 47 -19.68 -14.90 1.85
N ASP A 48 -20.34 -16.05 1.94
CA ASP A 48 -21.49 -16.21 2.84
C ASP A 48 -21.07 -16.18 4.31
N LEU A 49 -19.92 -16.82 4.62
CA LEU A 49 -19.34 -16.82 5.96
C LEU A 49 -18.96 -15.40 6.42
N ALA A 50 -18.37 -14.60 5.55
CA ALA A 50 -17.86 -13.26 5.86
C ALA A 50 -18.97 -12.23 6.01
N ASN A 51 -19.89 -12.44 6.95
CA ASN A 51 -21.12 -11.69 7.16
C ASN A 51 -21.19 -10.97 8.51
N GLY A 52 -20.12 -10.96 9.30
CA GLY A 52 -20.13 -10.40 10.66
C GLY A 52 -20.65 -8.96 10.72
N HIS A 53 -20.25 -8.12 9.76
CA HIS A 53 -20.71 -6.73 9.67
C HIS A 53 -22.20 -6.58 9.30
N LEU A 54 -22.87 -7.64 8.84
CA LEU A 54 -24.30 -7.69 8.56
C LEU A 54 -25.10 -8.27 9.72
N TYR A 55 -24.44 -8.97 10.64
CA TYR A 55 -25.06 -9.64 11.79
C TYR A 55 -24.79 -8.92 13.10
N TYR A 56 -23.52 -8.62 13.40
CA TYR A 56 -23.10 -7.90 14.61
C TYR A 56 -23.15 -6.38 14.40
N GLY A 57 -23.15 -5.65 15.52
CA GLY A 57 -23.30 -4.20 15.55
C GLY A 57 -24.77 -3.78 15.55
N LEU A 58 -25.03 -2.51 15.26
CA LEU A 58 -26.35 -1.90 15.28
C LEU A 58 -26.97 -1.89 13.88
N HIS A 59 -28.17 -2.47 13.76
CA HIS A 59 -28.90 -2.54 12.50
C HIS A 59 -30.32 -2.08 12.64
N LYS A 60 -30.82 -1.29 11.67
CA LYS A 60 -32.25 -0.96 11.56
C LYS A 60 -32.96 -2.05 10.79
N THR A 61 -34.13 -2.46 11.28
CA THR A 61 -35.03 -3.44 10.68
C THR A 61 -36.42 -2.87 10.52
N ALA A 62 -37.31 -3.60 9.86
CA ALA A 62 -38.72 -3.18 9.76
C ALA A 62 -39.46 -3.14 11.12
N GLU A 63 -38.92 -3.80 12.15
CA GLU A 63 -39.50 -3.89 13.49
C GLU A 63 -38.84 -2.96 14.52
N GLY A 64 -37.86 -2.12 14.08
CA GLY A 64 -37.03 -1.28 14.94
C GLY A 64 -35.55 -1.59 14.83
N TRP A 65 -34.82 -1.43 15.93
CA TRP A 65 -33.38 -1.64 15.97
C TRP A 65 -33.01 -3.00 16.55
N VAL A 66 -31.98 -3.61 16.00
CA VAL A 66 -31.34 -4.81 16.55
C VAL A 66 -29.86 -4.51 16.75
N PHE A 67 -29.37 -4.79 17.95
CA PHE A 67 -27.93 -4.75 18.23
C PHE A 67 -27.47 -6.12 18.69
N ARG A 68 -26.36 -6.59 18.10
CA ARG A 68 -25.69 -7.84 18.47
C ARG A 68 -24.23 -7.65 18.71
N GLU A 69 -23.69 -8.43 19.65
CA GLU A 69 -22.25 -8.42 19.95
C GLU A 69 -21.75 -9.79 20.36
N LYS A 70 -20.48 -10.08 19.99
CA LYS A 70 -19.75 -11.30 20.39
C LYS A 70 -18.93 -11.02 21.64
N ALA A 71 -19.30 -11.58 22.78
CA ALA A 71 -18.60 -11.39 24.04
C ALA A 71 -18.75 -12.62 24.96
N PRO A 72 -18.03 -13.74 24.65
CA PRO A 72 -18.20 -15.00 25.37
C PRO A 72 -17.79 -14.96 26.84
N ASN A 73 -16.86 -14.08 27.22
CA ASN A 73 -16.42 -13.93 28.61
C ASN A 73 -17.27 -12.95 29.43
N ALA A 74 -18.20 -12.24 28.78
CA ALA A 74 -19.09 -11.31 29.47
C ALA A 74 -20.18 -12.06 30.28
N VAL A 75 -20.58 -11.46 31.40
CA VAL A 75 -21.69 -11.93 32.24
C VAL A 75 -22.90 -11.02 32.15
N ALA A 76 -22.73 -9.77 31.72
CA ALA A 76 -23.79 -8.85 31.40
C ALA A 76 -23.32 -7.77 30.42
N LEU A 77 -24.17 -7.36 29.49
CA LEU A 77 -23.98 -6.27 28.59
C LEU A 77 -25.15 -5.31 28.61
N TYR A 78 -24.85 -4.01 28.49
CA TYR A 78 -25.87 -2.96 28.39
C TYR A 78 -25.49 -2.00 27.27
N LEU A 79 -26.47 -1.59 26.46
CA LEU A 79 -26.34 -0.39 25.65
C LEU A 79 -26.64 0.83 26.53
N TYR A 80 -25.84 1.89 26.39
CA TYR A 80 -26.12 3.16 27.05
C TYR A 80 -25.59 4.32 26.19
N GLY A 81 -26.17 5.47 26.31
CA GLY A 81 -25.85 6.62 25.48
C GLY A 81 -26.89 7.75 25.65
N ASP A 82 -27.05 8.59 24.64
CA ASP A 82 -27.95 9.72 24.65
C ASP A 82 -29.40 9.29 24.95
N PHE A 83 -29.82 8.16 24.41
CA PHE A 83 -31.17 7.60 24.61
C PHE A 83 -31.44 7.13 26.05
N SER A 84 -30.40 6.88 26.84
CA SER A 84 -30.51 6.45 28.25
C SER A 84 -30.03 7.53 29.23
N GLU A 85 -29.76 8.76 28.71
CA GLU A 85 -29.12 9.84 29.48
C GLU A 85 -27.76 9.40 30.08
N TRP A 86 -27.03 8.55 29.36
CA TRP A 86 -25.78 7.95 29.78
C TRP A 86 -25.85 7.16 31.09
N GLN A 87 -27.07 6.59 31.39
CA GLN A 87 -27.26 5.74 32.54
C GLN A 87 -27.40 4.28 32.09
N ILE A 88 -26.83 3.38 32.88
CA ILE A 88 -26.97 1.93 32.71
C ILE A 88 -28.38 1.57 33.27
N ARG A 89 -29.26 1.15 32.39
CA ARG A 89 -30.67 0.83 32.76
C ARG A 89 -31.03 -0.59 32.34
N PRO A 90 -31.84 -1.31 33.15
CA PRO A 90 -32.25 -2.69 32.86
C PRO A 90 -32.96 -2.86 31.49
N GLU A 91 -33.70 -1.86 31.03
CA GLU A 91 -34.41 -1.90 29.74
C GLU A 91 -33.46 -1.93 28.52
N PHE A 92 -32.21 -1.58 28.72
CA PHE A 92 -31.14 -1.64 27.70
C PHE A 92 -30.17 -2.78 27.92
N ALA A 93 -30.47 -3.76 28.76
CA ALA A 93 -29.70 -4.97 28.96
C ALA A 93 -29.79 -5.89 27.73
N LEU A 94 -28.70 -6.39 27.23
CA LEU A 94 -28.70 -7.42 26.22
C LEU A 94 -28.94 -8.79 26.83
N THR A 95 -29.61 -9.64 26.06
CA THR A 95 -29.85 -11.05 26.42
C THR A 95 -28.86 -11.93 25.71
N SER A 96 -28.24 -12.87 26.44
CA SER A 96 -27.39 -13.91 25.83
C SER A 96 -28.27 -14.86 25.01
N ILE A 97 -27.87 -15.05 23.74
CA ILE A 97 -28.60 -15.92 22.79
C ILE A 97 -27.85 -17.23 22.49
N GLY A 98 -26.77 -17.50 23.22
CA GLY A 98 -25.92 -18.70 23.09
C GLY A 98 -24.59 -18.41 22.42
N ASP A 99 -23.64 -19.34 22.54
CA ASP A 99 -22.31 -19.31 21.91
C ASP A 99 -21.50 -18.01 22.12
N GLY A 100 -21.80 -17.27 23.20
CA GLY A 100 -21.17 -15.99 23.52
C GLY A 100 -21.74 -14.80 22.75
N ASP A 101 -22.86 -14.99 22.07
CA ASP A 101 -23.59 -13.93 21.38
C ASP A 101 -24.63 -13.28 22.30
N TRP A 102 -24.76 -11.97 22.15
CA TRP A 102 -25.67 -11.13 22.89
C TRP A 102 -26.54 -10.31 21.95
N GLU A 103 -27.85 -10.17 22.26
CA GLU A 103 -28.78 -9.42 21.42
C GLU A 103 -29.69 -8.52 22.28
N ILE A 104 -30.02 -7.35 21.75
CA ILE A 104 -31.15 -6.51 22.20
C ILE A 104 -31.92 -6.03 20.99
N ARG A 105 -33.25 -5.94 21.16
CA ARG A 105 -34.18 -5.33 20.19
C ARG A 105 -34.81 -4.11 20.82
N LEU A 106 -34.81 -2.99 20.10
CA LEU A 106 -35.34 -1.72 20.57
C LEU A 106 -36.40 -1.18 19.60
N PRO A 107 -37.45 -0.52 20.08
CA PRO A 107 -38.39 0.18 19.23
C PRO A 107 -37.71 1.21 18.31
N GLU A 108 -38.27 1.49 17.15
CA GLU A 108 -37.72 2.41 16.16
C GLU A 108 -37.44 3.81 16.73
N GLU A 109 -38.37 4.30 17.59
CA GLU A 109 -38.27 5.63 18.20
C GLU A 109 -37.15 5.77 19.25
N THR A 110 -36.55 4.67 19.70
CA THR A 110 -35.54 4.68 20.75
C THR A 110 -34.23 5.32 20.30
N LEU A 111 -33.79 5.01 19.08
CA LEU A 111 -32.53 5.51 18.53
C LEU A 111 -32.78 6.44 17.34
N LYS A 112 -32.04 7.53 17.29
CA LYS A 112 -32.09 8.50 16.19
C LYS A 112 -30.70 8.71 15.60
N HIS A 113 -30.65 9.03 14.30
CA HIS A 113 -29.45 9.42 13.63
C HIS A 113 -28.66 10.47 14.43
N GLY A 114 -27.37 10.28 14.59
CA GLY A 114 -26.46 11.18 15.30
C GLY A 114 -26.32 10.91 16.79
N MET A 115 -27.23 10.14 17.43
CA MET A 115 -27.09 9.80 18.85
C MET A 115 -25.81 9.03 19.11
N LEU A 116 -25.18 9.31 20.25
CA LEU A 116 -23.96 8.65 20.71
C LEU A 116 -24.30 7.50 21.66
N TYR A 117 -23.50 6.44 21.58
CA TYR A 117 -23.68 5.27 22.45
C TYR A 117 -22.39 4.51 22.68
N LYS A 118 -22.41 3.67 23.71
CA LYS A 118 -21.37 2.70 24.06
C LYS A 118 -21.99 1.41 24.58
N LEU A 119 -21.13 0.41 24.80
CA LEU A 119 -21.43 -0.78 25.60
C LEU A 119 -20.86 -0.59 27.01
N TRP A 120 -21.66 -0.93 28.02
CA TRP A 120 -21.17 -1.25 29.35
C TRP A 120 -21.11 -2.76 29.47
N MET A 121 -19.90 -3.27 29.61
CA MET A 121 -19.65 -4.70 29.64
C MET A 121 -19.17 -5.13 31.03
N VAL A 122 -19.77 -6.21 31.56
CA VAL A 122 -19.43 -6.80 32.84
C VAL A 122 -18.89 -8.20 32.62
N TRP A 123 -17.77 -8.53 33.23
CA TRP A 123 -17.16 -9.85 33.24
C TRP A 123 -16.84 -10.28 34.69
N HIS A 124 -16.40 -11.51 34.91
CA HIS A 124 -16.24 -12.06 36.28
C HIS A 124 -15.32 -11.25 37.19
N THR A 125 -14.36 -10.54 36.64
CA THR A 125 -13.30 -9.82 37.41
C THR A 125 -13.42 -8.31 37.32
N GLY A 126 -14.39 -7.78 36.57
CA GLY A 126 -14.52 -6.33 36.38
C GLY A 126 -15.67 -5.92 35.47
N ALA A 127 -15.74 -4.62 35.22
CA ALA A 127 -16.63 -4.02 34.26
C ALA A 127 -16.03 -2.72 33.70
N ASP A 128 -16.28 -2.42 32.45
CA ASP A 128 -15.85 -1.16 31.84
C ASP A 128 -16.66 -0.86 30.57
N GLU A 129 -16.50 0.35 30.06
CA GLU A 129 -17.07 0.76 28.76
C GLU A 129 -16.28 0.17 27.60
N ARG A 130 -17.00 -0.10 26.50
CA ARG A 130 -16.41 -0.54 25.21
C ARG A 130 -17.10 0.14 24.04
N LEU A 131 -16.34 0.35 22.94
CA LEU A 131 -16.95 0.58 21.64
C LEU A 131 -17.30 -0.77 21.02
N PRO A 132 -18.44 -0.92 20.32
CA PRO A 132 -18.79 -2.20 19.68
C PRO A 132 -17.73 -2.65 18.68
N ALA A 133 -17.44 -3.96 18.62
CA ALA A 133 -16.41 -4.49 17.75
C ALA A 133 -16.71 -4.28 16.25
N TYR A 134 -17.98 -4.29 15.86
CA TYR A 134 -18.42 -4.09 14.48
C TYR A 134 -19.04 -2.70 14.24
N VAL A 135 -18.66 -1.70 15.04
CA VAL A 135 -19.14 -0.33 14.88
C VAL A 135 -18.72 0.26 13.54
N GLN A 136 -19.65 0.91 12.85
CA GLN A 136 -19.40 1.48 11.50
C GLN A 136 -19.24 3.01 11.50
N ARG A 137 -19.50 3.68 12.61
CA ARG A 137 -19.26 5.10 12.80
C ARG A 137 -18.84 5.38 14.24
N VAL A 138 -17.69 6.01 14.38
CA VAL A 138 -17.12 6.46 15.66
C VAL A 138 -16.78 7.92 15.53
N VAL A 139 -17.00 8.68 16.61
CA VAL A 139 -16.64 10.09 16.70
C VAL A 139 -15.93 10.37 18.01
N GLN A 140 -15.10 11.41 18.04
CA GLN A 140 -14.40 11.85 19.24
C GLN A 140 -14.97 13.21 19.69
N ASP A 141 -15.27 13.34 20.96
CA ASP A 141 -15.62 14.63 21.54
C ASP A 141 -14.42 15.58 21.57
N ASP A 142 -14.62 16.80 21.09
CA ASP A 142 -13.53 17.77 20.93
C ASP A 142 -12.91 18.25 22.24
N VAL A 143 -13.67 18.21 23.33
CA VAL A 143 -13.23 18.71 24.64
C VAL A 143 -12.63 17.59 25.48
N THR A 144 -13.39 16.50 25.65
CA THR A 144 -13.02 15.38 26.52
C THR A 144 -12.08 14.40 25.85
N LYS A 145 -12.00 14.44 24.51
CA LYS A 145 -11.28 13.48 23.67
C LYS A 145 -11.75 12.03 23.81
N VAL A 146 -12.93 11.81 24.34
CA VAL A 146 -13.55 10.52 24.49
C VAL A 146 -14.20 10.09 23.18
N PHE A 147 -13.95 8.86 22.79
CA PHE A 147 -14.56 8.25 21.62
C PHE A 147 -15.92 7.62 21.98
N SER A 148 -16.89 7.76 21.07
CA SER A 148 -18.21 7.13 21.17
C SER A 148 -18.62 6.58 19.82
N ALA A 149 -19.35 5.47 19.84
CA ALA A 149 -20.09 5.00 18.68
C ALA A 149 -21.23 5.98 18.37
N GLN A 150 -21.55 6.14 17.10
CA GLN A 150 -22.62 7.01 16.66
C GLN A 150 -23.64 6.23 15.85
N VAL A 151 -24.93 6.40 16.17
CA VAL A 151 -26.03 5.90 15.35
C VAL A 151 -25.97 6.61 14.00
N TRP A 152 -25.68 5.86 12.95
CA TRP A 152 -25.51 6.40 11.61
C TRP A 152 -26.50 5.76 10.65
N GLU A 153 -27.47 6.54 10.20
CA GLU A 153 -28.56 6.11 9.33
C GLU A 153 -28.66 7.11 8.16
N PRO A 154 -27.74 7.04 7.18
CA PRO A 154 -27.79 7.87 6.00
C PRO A 154 -28.80 7.32 4.99
N ASP A 155 -29.16 8.16 4.03
CA ASP A 155 -29.75 7.68 2.79
C ASP A 155 -28.77 6.75 2.04
N ALA A 156 -29.32 5.82 1.26
CA ALA A 156 -28.49 4.92 0.47
C ALA A 156 -27.66 5.70 -0.54
N TYR A 157 -26.34 5.50 -0.55
CA TYR A 157 -25.46 6.13 -1.54
C TYR A 157 -25.71 5.54 -2.93
N GLU A 158 -25.95 6.41 -3.92
CA GLU A 158 -26.13 6.03 -5.32
C GLU A 158 -24.80 6.17 -6.09
N TRP A 159 -24.19 5.04 -6.41
CA TRP A 159 -22.96 4.99 -7.21
C TRP A 159 -23.23 5.45 -8.65
N LYS A 160 -22.41 6.38 -9.14
CA LYS A 160 -22.57 7.04 -10.46
C LYS A 160 -21.68 6.42 -11.54
N ASN A 161 -20.58 5.83 -11.13
CA ASN A 161 -19.53 5.34 -12.03
C ASN A 161 -19.32 3.83 -11.90
N PRO A 162 -19.03 3.13 -13.00
CA PRO A 162 -18.68 1.72 -12.93
C PRO A 162 -17.30 1.52 -12.28
N LEU A 163 -17.09 0.35 -11.70
CA LEU A 163 -15.77 -0.06 -11.21
C LEU A 163 -14.77 -0.07 -12.38
N PRO A 164 -13.57 0.51 -12.22
CA PRO A 164 -12.54 0.46 -13.25
C PRO A 164 -12.00 -0.99 -13.39
N PRO A 165 -11.51 -1.36 -14.58
CA PRO A 165 -10.84 -2.64 -14.75
C PRO A 165 -9.53 -2.65 -13.96
N LYS A 166 -9.17 -3.83 -13.41
CA LYS A 166 -7.89 -4.02 -12.74
C LYS A 166 -6.73 -3.64 -13.65
N PRO A 167 -5.85 -2.71 -13.23
CA PRO A 167 -4.68 -2.36 -14.00
C PRO A 167 -3.70 -3.54 -14.04
N ARG A 168 -3.23 -3.90 -15.23
CA ARG A 168 -2.21 -4.96 -15.38
C ARG A 168 -0.90 -4.56 -14.71
N HIS A 169 -0.53 -3.28 -14.86
CA HIS A 169 0.62 -2.67 -14.23
C HIS A 169 0.12 -1.50 -13.38
N PRO A 170 -0.11 -1.71 -12.08
CA PRO A 170 -0.52 -0.64 -11.19
C PRO A 170 0.61 0.38 -11.03
N ILE A 171 0.32 1.62 -11.36
CA ILE A 171 1.15 2.78 -11.09
C ILE A 171 0.46 3.53 -9.97
N ILE A 172 0.97 3.32 -8.75
CA ILE A 172 0.27 3.60 -7.50
C ILE A 172 0.70 4.96 -6.95
N TYR A 173 -0.28 5.78 -6.62
CA TYR A 173 -0.11 6.98 -5.82
C TYR A 173 -0.53 6.67 -4.38
N GLU A 174 0.43 6.52 -3.48
CA GLU A 174 0.19 6.31 -2.06
C GLU A 174 -0.11 7.65 -1.39
N ALA A 175 -1.21 7.73 -0.65
CA ALA A 175 -1.68 8.99 -0.06
C ALA A 175 -2.28 8.81 1.33
N HIS A 176 -1.96 9.76 2.21
CA HIS A 176 -2.62 9.96 3.49
C HIS A 176 -3.61 11.14 3.36
N VAL A 177 -4.91 10.86 3.50
CA VAL A 177 -5.95 11.88 3.30
C VAL A 177 -5.72 13.11 4.18
N GLY A 178 -5.51 12.92 5.47
CA GLY A 178 -5.40 14.01 6.43
C GLY A 178 -4.23 14.96 6.20
N MET A 179 -3.11 14.49 5.62
CA MET A 179 -1.94 15.34 5.34
C MET A 179 -1.91 15.89 3.91
N SER A 180 -2.98 15.75 3.16
CA SER A 180 -3.04 16.22 1.77
C SER A 180 -3.28 17.72 1.62
N SER A 181 -3.62 18.44 2.71
CA SER A 181 -3.83 19.88 2.67
C SER A 181 -2.54 20.68 2.43
N GLN A 182 -2.67 21.79 1.71
CA GLN A 182 -1.66 22.86 1.66
C GLN A 182 -1.53 23.56 3.03
N GLU A 183 -2.62 23.70 3.76
CA GLU A 183 -2.66 24.31 5.08
C GLU A 183 -2.23 23.34 6.17
N ALA A 184 -1.72 23.85 7.27
CA ALA A 184 -1.30 23.06 8.44
C ALA A 184 -2.53 22.61 9.27
N LYS A 185 -3.31 21.66 8.73
CA LYS A 185 -4.53 21.11 9.31
C LYS A 185 -4.74 19.65 8.85
N ILE A 186 -5.75 19.00 9.39
CA ILE A 186 -6.24 17.71 8.85
C ILE A 186 -7.12 18.00 7.63
N SER A 187 -6.80 17.42 6.49
CA SER A 187 -7.61 17.47 5.27
C SER A 187 -8.76 16.47 5.32
N SER A 188 -9.83 16.74 4.56
CA SER A 188 -10.99 15.88 4.45
C SER A 188 -11.02 15.06 3.15
N TYR A 189 -11.92 14.06 3.08
CA TYR A 189 -12.20 13.32 1.83
C TYR A 189 -12.62 14.27 0.71
N HIS A 190 -13.46 15.26 1.02
CA HIS A 190 -13.90 16.26 0.05
C HIS A 190 -12.75 17.12 -0.46
N GLU A 191 -11.89 17.66 0.43
CA GLU A 191 -10.72 18.43 0.01
C GLU A 191 -9.75 17.60 -0.83
N PHE A 192 -9.53 16.33 -0.47
CA PHE A 192 -8.71 15.40 -1.25
C PHE A 192 -9.30 15.20 -2.65
N GLN A 193 -10.61 14.98 -2.75
CA GLN A 193 -11.32 14.82 -4.02
C GLN A 193 -11.15 16.03 -4.92
N GLU A 194 -11.34 17.23 -4.39
CA GLU A 194 -11.32 18.47 -5.18
C GLU A 194 -9.91 18.92 -5.59
N THR A 195 -8.90 18.67 -4.73
CA THR A 195 -7.57 19.26 -4.93
C THR A 195 -6.50 18.26 -5.34
N ILE A 196 -6.56 17.02 -4.85
CA ILE A 196 -5.49 16.04 -5.05
C ILE A 196 -5.83 15.04 -6.15
N LEU A 197 -7.07 14.59 -6.22
CA LEU A 197 -7.48 13.61 -7.22
C LEU A 197 -7.25 14.11 -8.68
N PRO A 198 -7.52 15.38 -9.04
CA PRO A 198 -7.17 15.91 -10.36
C PRO A 198 -5.66 15.87 -10.65
N ARG A 199 -4.80 16.15 -9.63
CA ARG A 199 -3.34 16.08 -9.77
C ARG A 199 -2.88 14.65 -10.07
N ILE A 200 -3.39 13.67 -9.31
CA ILE A 200 -3.09 12.24 -9.52
C ILE A 200 -3.46 11.83 -10.95
N LYS A 201 -4.61 12.27 -11.42
CA LYS A 201 -5.07 11.98 -12.79
C LYS A 201 -4.15 12.60 -13.85
N GLU A 202 -3.76 13.87 -13.68
CA GLU A 202 -2.85 14.57 -14.58
C GLU A 202 -1.47 13.91 -14.64
N LEU A 203 -0.93 13.51 -13.48
CA LEU A 203 0.34 12.80 -13.38
C LEU A 203 0.32 11.43 -14.06
N GLY A 204 -0.87 10.86 -14.29
CA GLY A 204 -1.04 9.62 -15.04
C GLY A 204 -1.06 8.35 -14.19
N TYR A 205 -1.11 8.44 -12.86
CA TYR A 205 -1.31 7.29 -11.98
C TYR A 205 -2.66 6.63 -12.26
N ASN A 206 -2.73 5.30 -12.15
CA ASN A 206 -3.94 4.53 -12.41
C ASN A 206 -4.52 3.85 -11.17
N THR A 207 -3.84 3.99 -10.05
CA THR A 207 -4.23 3.40 -8.76
C THR A 207 -3.90 4.38 -7.64
N ILE A 208 -4.82 4.55 -6.70
CA ILE A 208 -4.58 5.25 -5.44
C ILE A 208 -4.54 4.21 -4.33
N GLN A 209 -3.50 4.22 -3.51
CA GLN A 209 -3.44 3.50 -2.24
C GLN A 209 -3.74 4.49 -1.12
N LEU A 210 -4.93 4.40 -0.52
CA LEU A 210 -5.23 5.14 0.69
C LEU A 210 -4.56 4.46 1.87
N MET A 211 -3.65 5.15 2.52
CA MET A 211 -3.09 4.73 3.80
C MET A 211 -4.23 4.54 4.79
N ALA A 212 -3.99 3.71 5.82
CA ALA A 212 -5.01 3.26 6.75
C ALA A 212 -5.98 4.37 7.21
N ILE A 213 -7.21 4.30 6.73
CA ILE A 213 -8.31 5.23 7.07
C ILE A 213 -9.27 4.65 8.10
N GLN A 214 -9.05 3.42 8.54
CA GLN A 214 -9.81 2.80 9.63
C GLN A 214 -9.63 3.63 10.91
N GLU A 215 -10.64 3.68 11.77
CA GLU A 215 -10.57 4.54 12.95
C GLU A 215 -9.44 4.13 13.90
N HIS A 216 -8.75 5.12 14.42
CA HIS A 216 -7.57 4.99 15.26
C HIS A 216 -7.54 6.08 16.33
N PRO A 217 -7.11 5.79 17.57
CA PRO A 217 -7.15 6.77 18.66
C PRO A 217 -6.16 7.91 18.49
N TYR A 218 -5.00 7.61 17.93
CA TYR A 218 -3.89 8.57 17.81
C TYR A 218 -3.61 8.91 16.34
N TYR A 219 -3.83 10.18 15.98
CA TYR A 219 -3.64 10.66 14.60
C TYR A 219 -2.20 10.45 14.10
N GLY A 220 -1.21 10.60 14.97
CA GLY A 220 0.20 10.39 14.64
C GLY A 220 0.62 8.95 14.36
N SER A 221 -0.32 7.99 14.49
CA SER A 221 -0.09 6.60 14.06
C SER A 221 -0.25 6.40 12.56
N PHE A 222 -0.58 7.42 11.78
CA PHE A 222 -0.91 7.34 10.35
C PHE A 222 -2.12 6.44 10.03
N GLY A 223 -2.88 6.01 11.04
CA GLY A 223 -3.92 5.01 10.92
C GLY A 223 -3.46 3.57 11.14
N TYR A 224 -2.16 3.33 11.42
CA TYR A 224 -1.64 1.97 11.63
C TYR A 224 -1.88 1.40 13.04
N GLN A 225 -2.47 2.17 13.96
CA GLN A 225 -2.93 1.69 15.28
C GLN A 225 -4.46 1.65 15.31
N VAL A 226 -5.03 0.70 14.55
CA VAL A 226 -6.48 0.59 14.35
C VAL A 226 -7.19 0.17 15.64
N SER A 227 -8.26 0.91 15.99
CA SER A 227 -9.20 0.57 17.06
C SER A 227 -10.50 -0.03 16.52
N ASN A 228 -11.09 0.60 15.50
CA ASN A 228 -12.40 0.20 14.98
C ASN A 228 -12.31 -0.11 13.49
N PHE A 229 -12.28 -1.40 13.19
CA PHE A 229 -11.96 -1.93 11.86
C PHE A 229 -13.04 -1.65 10.80
N PHE A 230 -14.30 -1.45 11.22
CA PHE A 230 -15.42 -1.22 10.31
C PHE A 230 -15.83 0.26 10.21
N ALA A 231 -15.13 1.16 10.90
CA ALA A 231 -15.42 2.58 10.86
C ALA A 231 -14.31 3.34 10.09
N PRO A 232 -14.65 4.10 9.03
CA PRO A 232 -13.73 5.09 8.49
C PRO A 232 -13.51 6.20 9.53
N SER A 233 -12.30 6.70 9.65
CA SER A 233 -11.95 7.71 10.65
C SER A 233 -12.81 8.97 10.46
N PHE A 234 -13.44 9.42 11.53
CA PHE A 234 -14.27 10.62 11.55
C PHE A 234 -13.49 11.89 11.19
N ARG A 235 -12.15 11.86 11.38
CA ARG A 235 -11.28 13.01 11.15
C ARG A 235 -11.27 13.48 9.72
N PHE A 236 -11.54 12.58 8.78
CA PHE A 236 -11.49 12.88 7.35
C PHE A 236 -12.88 13.17 6.75
N GLY A 237 -13.96 12.99 7.53
CA GLY A 237 -15.31 13.24 7.08
C GLY A 237 -16.30 12.12 7.39
N THR A 238 -17.35 12.04 6.58
CA THR A 238 -18.39 11.03 6.70
C THR A 238 -18.09 9.81 5.81
N PRO A 239 -18.73 8.66 6.08
CA PRO A 239 -18.65 7.50 5.18
C PRO A 239 -19.09 7.81 3.74
N GLU A 240 -20.10 8.66 3.57
CA GLU A 240 -20.64 9.06 2.27
C GLU A 240 -19.64 9.91 1.48
N GLU A 241 -18.90 10.79 2.15
CA GLU A 241 -17.81 11.56 1.50
C GLU A 241 -16.68 10.64 1.03
N LEU A 242 -16.37 9.57 1.77
CA LEU A 242 -15.45 8.54 1.30
C LEU A 242 -15.98 7.79 0.07
N MET A 243 -17.29 7.44 0.07
CA MET A 243 -17.90 6.83 -1.12
C MET A 243 -17.84 7.75 -2.32
N GLU A 244 -18.10 9.05 -2.14
CA GLU A 244 -18.04 10.05 -3.21
C GLU A 244 -16.62 10.22 -3.77
N LEU A 245 -15.61 10.22 -2.91
CA LEU A 245 -14.20 10.24 -3.33
C LEU A 245 -13.87 9.02 -4.21
N ILE A 246 -14.27 7.82 -3.79
CA ILE A 246 -14.00 6.58 -4.53
C ILE A 246 -14.77 6.57 -5.85
N ASP A 247 -16.04 6.94 -5.83
CA ASP A 247 -16.89 7.03 -7.03
C ASP A 247 -16.30 8.02 -8.06
N THR A 248 -15.82 9.18 -7.59
CA THR A 248 -15.17 10.19 -8.44
C THR A 248 -13.87 9.64 -9.04
N ALA A 249 -13.06 8.93 -8.26
CA ALA A 249 -11.84 8.27 -8.76
C ALA A 249 -12.17 7.23 -9.85
N HIS A 250 -13.23 6.43 -9.64
CA HIS A 250 -13.73 5.48 -10.66
C HIS A 250 -14.14 6.18 -11.93
N GLY A 251 -14.85 7.32 -11.83
CA GLY A 251 -15.21 8.16 -13.01
C GLY A 251 -13.99 8.68 -13.77
N MET A 252 -12.85 8.80 -13.12
CA MET A 252 -11.57 9.13 -13.76
C MET A 252 -10.80 7.91 -14.28
N GLY A 253 -11.33 6.69 -14.08
CA GLY A 253 -10.66 5.42 -14.43
C GLY A 253 -9.49 5.08 -13.53
N ILE A 254 -9.53 5.51 -12.26
CA ILE A 254 -8.50 5.25 -11.25
C ILE A 254 -9.06 4.24 -10.24
N SER A 255 -8.34 3.14 -10.04
CA SER A 255 -8.64 2.16 -8.98
C SER A 255 -8.24 2.71 -7.62
N VAL A 256 -9.02 2.40 -6.57
CA VAL A 256 -8.72 2.80 -5.19
C VAL A 256 -8.55 1.55 -4.33
N ILE A 257 -7.37 1.37 -3.75
CA ILE A 257 -7.08 0.27 -2.82
C ILE A 257 -6.89 0.82 -1.40
N LEU A 258 -7.25 -0.02 -0.43
CA LEU A 258 -7.12 0.30 0.99
C LEU A 258 -5.92 -0.41 1.60
N ASP A 259 -5.16 0.31 2.40
CA ASP A 259 -4.15 -0.25 3.28
C ASP A 259 -4.85 -0.85 4.52
N VAL A 260 -4.82 -2.17 4.67
CA VAL A 260 -5.50 -2.88 5.76
C VAL A 260 -4.51 -3.40 6.79
N ILE A 261 -4.79 -3.11 8.05
CA ILE A 261 -3.94 -3.48 9.18
C ILE A 261 -4.51 -4.74 9.82
N HIS A 262 -4.29 -5.89 9.20
CA HIS A 262 -4.68 -7.19 9.72
C HIS A 262 -3.54 -7.92 10.44
N SER A 263 -2.40 -7.25 10.58
CA SER A 263 -1.25 -7.74 11.34
C SER A 263 -1.39 -7.53 12.85
N HIS A 264 -2.08 -6.47 13.29
CA HIS A 264 -2.22 -6.12 14.69
C HIS A 264 -3.40 -5.18 14.94
N ALA A 265 -3.70 -4.91 16.21
CA ALA A 265 -4.68 -3.92 16.67
C ALA A 265 -4.05 -3.04 17.75
N VAL A 266 -4.60 -1.85 17.95
CA VAL A 266 -4.18 -0.97 19.05
C VAL A 266 -4.36 -1.65 20.42
N LYS A 267 -3.51 -1.33 21.38
CA LYS A 267 -3.60 -1.87 22.74
C LYS A 267 -4.67 -1.22 23.62
N ASN A 268 -5.25 -0.10 23.19
CA ASN A 268 -6.30 0.62 23.93
C ASN A 268 -7.48 -0.32 24.22
N GLU A 269 -7.86 -0.45 25.50
CA GLU A 269 -8.88 -1.40 25.90
C GLU A 269 -10.29 -0.89 25.68
N LYS A 270 -10.54 0.43 25.83
CA LYS A 270 -11.86 1.02 25.72
C LYS A 270 -12.30 1.19 24.26
N GLU A 271 -11.37 1.62 23.41
CA GLU A 271 -11.61 1.87 21.99
C GLU A 271 -11.34 0.63 21.13
N GLY A 272 -10.34 -0.17 21.51
CA GLY A 272 -9.86 -1.31 20.74
C GLY A 272 -10.50 -2.64 21.11
N ILE A 273 -10.06 -3.68 20.43
CA ILE A 273 -10.60 -5.05 20.55
C ILE A 273 -9.69 -6.02 21.33
N GLY A 274 -8.52 -5.55 21.80
CA GLY A 274 -7.50 -6.40 22.42
C GLY A 274 -7.87 -6.99 23.78
N ALA A 275 -8.80 -6.36 24.52
CA ALA A 275 -9.35 -6.84 25.78
C ALA A 275 -10.88 -6.67 25.80
N PHE A 276 -11.51 -6.93 24.68
CA PHE A 276 -12.89 -6.53 24.39
C PHE A 276 -13.89 -7.06 25.39
N ASP A 277 -13.93 -8.37 25.63
CA ASP A 277 -14.87 -9.03 26.55
C ASP A 277 -14.32 -9.23 27.98
N GLY A 278 -13.30 -8.45 28.35
CA GLY A 278 -12.57 -8.57 29.62
C GLY A 278 -11.52 -9.67 29.61
N SER A 279 -11.39 -10.44 28.53
CA SER A 279 -10.26 -11.34 28.27
C SER A 279 -9.30 -10.71 27.24
N ASP A 280 -8.06 -11.15 27.27
CA ASP A 280 -7.05 -10.70 26.28
C ASP A 280 -6.90 -11.67 25.10
N TYR A 281 -7.86 -12.59 24.94
CA TYR A 281 -7.76 -13.70 24.00
C TYR A 281 -8.99 -13.92 23.10
N LEU A 282 -9.97 -13.01 23.06
CA LEU A 282 -11.10 -13.17 22.14
C LEU A 282 -10.63 -13.16 20.68
N TYR A 283 -9.93 -12.11 20.26
CA TYR A 283 -9.40 -11.94 18.89
C TYR A 283 -7.88 -12.09 18.83
N THR A 284 -7.19 -11.89 19.93
CA THR A 284 -5.71 -11.84 20.01
C THR A 284 -5.15 -13.03 20.75
N HIS A 285 -3.84 -13.24 20.66
CA HIS A 285 -3.17 -14.24 21.48
C HIS A 285 -3.18 -13.84 22.95
N HIS A 286 -3.23 -14.84 23.83
CA HIS A 286 -3.13 -14.65 25.28
C HIS A 286 -1.70 -14.28 25.70
N GLY A 287 -1.60 -13.41 26.72
CA GLY A 287 -0.36 -13.07 27.40
C GLY A 287 0.68 -12.42 26.47
N GLU A 288 1.96 -12.72 26.69
CA GLU A 288 3.08 -12.09 25.95
C GLU A 288 3.03 -12.31 24.45
N LYS A 289 2.57 -13.47 23.99
CA LYS A 289 2.41 -13.74 22.54
C LYS A 289 1.44 -12.78 21.87
N GLY A 290 0.47 -12.24 22.62
CA GLY A 290 -0.49 -11.25 22.15
C GLY A 290 0.05 -9.83 22.10
N HIS A 291 1.33 -9.58 22.44
CA HIS A 291 1.94 -8.26 22.40
C HIS A 291 3.05 -8.17 21.37
N HIS A 292 2.92 -7.21 20.46
CA HIS A 292 3.98 -6.92 19.51
C HIS A 292 5.09 -6.09 20.18
N ARG A 293 6.31 -6.63 20.24
CA ARG A 293 7.43 -6.06 21.02
C ARG A 293 7.88 -4.68 20.58
N VAL A 294 7.72 -4.35 19.31
CA VAL A 294 8.21 -3.09 18.71
C VAL A 294 7.07 -2.10 18.51
N TRP A 295 5.89 -2.56 18.07
CA TRP A 295 4.79 -1.69 17.70
C TRP A 295 3.84 -1.32 18.84
N ASP A 296 4.08 -1.86 20.04
CA ASP A 296 3.25 -1.60 21.23
C ASP A 296 1.76 -1.85 20.96
N SER A 297 1.45 -2.97 20.32
CA SER A 297 0.12 -3.35 19.80
C SER A 297 -0.24 -4.78 20.14
N ARG A 298 -1.46 -5.20 19.83
CA ARG A 298 -2.00 -6.54 20.07
C ARG A 298 -1.93 -7.38 18.80
N CYS A 299 -1.41 -8.61 18.91
CA CYS A 299 -1.29 -9.53 17.76
C CYS A 299 -2.50 -10.46 17.69
N PHE A 300 -3.10 -10.54 16.49
CA PHE A 300 -4.22 -11.44 16.24
C PHE A 300 -3.86 -12.91 16.37
N ASP A 301 -4.80 -13.72 16.85
CA ASP A 301 -4.72 -15.17 16.82
C ASP A 301 -5.47 -15.73 15.61
N TYR A 302 -4.77 -15.93 14.51
CA TYR A 302 -5.34 -16.43 13.24
C TYR A 302 -5.79 -17.90 13.32
N GLY A 303 -5.49 -18.61 14.39
CA GLY A 303 -6.00 -19.95 14.65
C GLY A 303 -7.47 -19.97 15.09
N LYS A 304 -8.04 -18.84 15.51
CA LYS A 304 -9.41 -18.73 16.00
C LYS A 304 -10.41 -18.46 14.88
N SER A 305 -11.56 -19.12 14.95
CA SER A 305 -12.65 -18.92 14.00
C SER A 305 -13.23 -17.52 14.08
N GLU A 306 -13.36 -16.97 15.28
CA GLU A 306 -13.85 -15.63 15.55
C GLU A 306 -12.95 -14.56 14.91
N THR A 307 -11.63 -14.72 15.03
CA THR A 307 -10.66 -13.81 14.43
C THR A 307 -10.72 -13.87 12.91
N ILE A 308 -10.72 -15.06 12.32
CA ILE A 308 -10.83 -15.23 10.85
C ILE A 308 -12.15 -14.62 10.35
N HIS A 309 -13.26 -14.93 11.02
CA HIS A 309 -14.58 -14.41 10.67
C HIS A 309 -14.62 -12.87 10.71
N PHE A 310 -14.05 -12.27 11.78
CA PHE A 310 -13.95 -10.82 11.94
C PHE A 310 -13.14 -10.18 10.80
N LEU A 311 -11.95 -10.69 10.53
CA LEU A 311 -11.05 -10.13 9.52
C LEU A 311 -11.54 -10.37 8.08
N LEU A 312 -12.12 -11.52 7.77
CA LEU A 312 -12.75 -11.78 6.47
C LEU A 312 -13.98 -10.89 6.25
N SER A 313 -14.82 -10.72 7.28
CA SER A 313 -15.97 -9.81 7.23
C SER A 313 -15.55 -8.36 7.01
N ASN A 314 -14.39 -7.98 7.53
CA ASN A 314 -13.82 -6.65 7.32
C ASN A 314 -13.44 -6.39 5.85
N LEU A 315 -12.76 -7.34 5.19
CA LEU A 315 -12.45 -7.22 3.77
C LEU A 315 -13.72 -7.10 2.91
N LYS A 316 -14.71 -7.97 3.17
CA LYS A 316 -15.98 -7.92 2.44
C LYS A 316 -16.69 -6.59 2.65
N TYR A 317 -16.72 -6.08 3.87
CA TYR A 317 -17.32 -4.79 4.21
C TYR A 317 -16.74 -3.64 3.38
N TRP A 318 -15.40 -3.51 3.33
CA TRP A 318 -14.75 -2.46 2.57
C TRP A 318 -14.97 -2.58 1.05
N MET A 319 -14.99 -3.81 0.53
CA MET A 319 -15.29 -4.04 -0.90
C MET A 319 -16.74 -3.73 -1.26
N GLN A 320 -17.71 -4.18 -0.45
CA GLN A 320 -19.12 -4.07 -0.81
C GLN A 320 -19.74 -2.73 -0.47
N LYS A 321 -19.36 -2.14 0.68
CA LYS A 321 -19.91 -0.86 1.10
C LYS A 321 -19.24 0.34 0.46
N PHE A 322 -17.90 0.29 0.29
CA PHE A 322 -17.12 1.41 -0.21
C PHE A 322 -16.57 1.20 -1.60
N HIS A 323 -16.80 0.05 -2.21
CA HIS A 323 -16.31 -0.29 -3.56
C HIS A 323 -14.79 -0.19 -3.74
N PHE A 324 -14.00 -0.46 -2.69
CA PHE A 324 -12.56 -0.57 -2.85
C PHE A 324 -12.19 -1.63 -3.88
N ASP A 325 -11.22 -1.32 -4.73
CA ASP A 325 -10.75 -2.18 -5.83
C ASP A 325 -9.73 -3.22 -5.38
N GLY A 326 -9.31 -3.15 -4.13
CA GLY A 326 -8.35 -4.07 -3.57
C GLY A 326 -7.72 -3.59 -2.27
N PHE A 327 -6.65 -4.29 -1.89
CA PHE A 327 -5.99 -4.08 -0.60
C PHE A 327 -4.48 -4.18 -0.70
N ARG A 328 -3.78 -3.34 0.05
CA ARG A 328 -2.41 -3.59 0.49
C ARG A 328 -2.48 -4.10 1.93
N PHE A 329 -1.89 -5.25 2.21
CA PHE A 329 -1.82 -5.83 3.55
C PHE A 329 -0.53 -5.38 4.23
N ASP A 330 -0.70 -4.65 5.33
CA ASP A 330 0.38 -4.14 6.17
C ASP A 330 1.02 -5.24 6.99
N GLY A 331 2.35 -5.20 7.10
CA GLY A 331 3.10 -6.02 8.05
C GLY A 331 2.97 -7.54 7.84
N VAL A 332 2.84 -8.03 6.62
CA VAL A 332 2.65 -9.46 6.32
C VAL A 332 3.80 -10.31 6.87
N THR A 333 5.04 -9.82 6.84
CA THR A 333 6.16 -10.52 7.50
C THR A 333 5.90 -10.71 8.99
N SER A 334 5.41 -9.67 9.67
CA SER A 334 5.08 -9.76 11.10
C SER A 334 3.97 -10.78 11.39
N MET A 335 3.04 -10.98 10.45
CA MET A 335 1.99 -12.01 10.57
C MET A 335 2.56 -13.42 10.43
N CYS A 336 3.45 -13.62 9.45
CA CYS A 336 3.92 -14.95 9.05
C CYS A 336 4.93 -15.59 10.00
N TYR A 337 5.48 -14.85 10.97
CA TYR A 337 6.53 -15.36 11.87
C TYR A 337 6.27 -14.98 13.32
N PHE A 338 6.50 -15.93 14.24
CA PHE A 338 6.29 -15.69 15.68
C PHE A 338 7.28 -14.69 16.29
N ASP A 339 8.46 -14.54 15.71
CA ASP A 339 9.42 -13.49 16.05
C ASP A 339 9.18 -12.17 15.29
N HIS A 340 8.10 -12.11 14.49
CA HIS A 340 7.74 -10.98 13.64
C HIS A 340 8.77 -10.63 12.57
N GLY A 341 9.73 -11.52 12.28
CA GLY A 341 10.85 -11.26 11.37
C GLY A 341 11.83 -10.20 11.87
N LEU A 342 11.80 -9.86 13.16
CA LEU A 342 12.61 -8.80 13.74
C LEU A 342 14.08 -9.21 13.88
N GLY A 343 14.97 -8.49 13.18
CA GLY A 343 16.40 -8.75 13.21
C GLY A 343 16.81 -10.08 12.57
N VAL A 344 15.98 -10.63 11.70
CA VAL A 344 16.23 -11.88 10.98
C VAL A 344 16.59 -11.58 9.52
N ASP A 345 17.71 -12.13 9.08
CA ASP A 345 18.07 -12.20 7.66
C ASP A 345 17.58 -13.53 7.09
N PHE A 346 16.68 -13.48 6.10
CA PHE A 346 16.13 -14.67 5.45
C PHE A 346 17.10 -15.20 4.37
N LEU A 347 18.07 -15.99 4.77
CA LEU A 347 19.18 -16.47 3.94
C LEU A 347 19.00 -17.92 3.47
N SER A 348 18.04 -18.65 4.01
CA SER A 348 17.83 -20.09 3.77
C SER A 348 16.35 -20.41 3.60
N TYR A 349 16.05 -21.35 2.71
CA TYR A 349 14.67 -21.85 2.51
C TYR A 349 14.10 -22.55 3.75
N ASP A 350 14.93 -23.09 4.65
CA ASP A 350 14.47 -23.70 5.91
C ASP A 350 13.73 -22.68 6.79
N GLN A 351 14.09 -21.39 6.70
CA GLN A 351 13.44 -20.33 7.47
C GLN A 351 11.97 -20.10 7.10
N TYR A 352 11.54 -20.51 5.91
CA TYR A 352 10.16 -20.42 5.46
C TYR A 352 9.29 -21.63 5.85
N PHE A 353 9.88 -22.66 6.48
CA PHE A 353 9.20 -23.93 6.80
C PHE A 353 9.51 -24.48 8.19
N ASN A 354 10.21 -23.72 9.03
CA ASN A 354 10.55 -24.09 10.40
C ASN A 354 9.41 -23.75 11.40
N GLU A 355 9.64 -24.03 12.66
CA GLU A 355 8.68 -23.82 13.76
C GLU A 355 8.40 -22.34 14.09
N ASN A 356 9.21 -21.40 13.59
CA ASN A 356 8.99 -19.96 13.77
C ASN A 356 7.89 -19.43 12.82
N VAL A 357 7.48 -20.22 11.83
CA VAL A 357 6.44 -19.81 10.86
C VAL A 357 5.06 -19.97 11.46
N ASP A 358 4.25 -18.91 11.43
CA ASP A 358 2.83 -18.97 11.79
C ASP A 358 2.00 -19.48 10.62
N GLU A 359 1.77 -20.79 10.60
CA GLU A 359 0.97 -21.46 9.57
C GLU A 359 -0.52 -21.08 9.63
N ASP A 360 -1.02 -20.57 10.78
CA ASP A 360 -2.39 -20.06 10.88
C ASP A 360 -2.53 -18.70 10.18
N ALA A 361 -1.53 -17.83 10.31
CA ALA A 361 -1.48 -16.57 9.57
C ALA A 361 -1.40 -16.80 8.05
N ILE A 362 -0.56 -17.75 7.59
CA ILE A 362 -0.49 -18.13 6.17
C ILE A 362 -1.84 -18.66 5.68
N THR A 363 -2.52 -19.47 6.50
CA THR A 363 -3.86 -19.98 6.20
C THR A 363 -4.86 -18.85 6.08
N TYR A 364 -4.88 -17.93 7.04
CA TYR A 364 -5.74 -16.75 7.00
C TYR A 364 -5.51 -15.92 5.72
N LEU A 365 -4.26 -15.58 5.39
CA LEU A 365 -3.91 -14.80 4.19
C LEU A 365 -4.36 -15.51 2.90
N THR A 366 -4.24 -16.85 2.85
CA THR A 366 -4.74 -17.65 1.75
C THR A 366 -6.27 -17.55 1.61
N LEU A 367 -7.00 -17.66 2.74
CA LEU A 367 -8.46 -17.53 2.75
C LEU A 367 -8.91 -16.10 2.41
N ALA A 368 -8.18 -15.10 2.89
CA ALA A 368 -8.42 -13.70 2.57
C ALA A 368 -8.34 -13.45 1.05
N ASN A 369 -7.27 -13.93 0.42
CA ASN A 369 -7.09 -13.83 -1.03
C ASN A 369 -8.16 -14.61 -1.82
N ARG A 370 -8.61 -15.76 -1.33
CA ARG A 370 -9.74 -16.51 -1.93
C ARG A 370 -11.04 -15.74 -1.82
N LEU A 371 -11.37 -15.23 -0.63
CA LEU A 371 -12.57 -14.45 -0.39
C LEU A 371 -12.67 -13.25 -1.32
N VAL A 372 -11.63 -12.41 -1.38
CA VAL A 372 -11.69 -11.18 -2.18
C VAL A 372 -11.83 -11.46 -3.68
N ARG A 373 -11.26 -12.59 -4.17
CA ARG A 373 -11.45 -13.05 -5.56
C ARG A 373 -12.81 -13.68 -5.81
N GLU A 374 -13.39 -14.33 -4.81
CA GLU A 374 -14.78 -14.82 -4.87
C GLU A 374 -15.76 -13.64 -4.98
N LEU A 375 -15.52 -12.56 -4.22
CA LEU A 375 -16.31 -11.33 -4.28
C LEU A 375 -16.13 -10.60 -5.61
N ARG A 376 -14.88 -10.52 -6.10
CA ARG A 376 -14.53 -9.86 -7.35
C ARG A 376 -13.24 -10.45 -7.94
N PRO A 377 -13.32 -11.18 -9.07
CA PRO A 377 -12.15 -11.85 -9.67
C PRO A 377 -11.00 -10.92 -10.05
N ASP A 378 -11.27 -9.68 -10.39
CA ASP A 378 -10.29 -8.67 -10.80
C ASP A 378 -9.84 -7.74 -9.65
N VAL A 379 -10.01 -8.16 -8.40
CA VAL A 379 -9.48 -7.45 -7.22
C VAL A 379 -7.95 -7.35 -7.27
N LEU A 380 -7.40 -6.26 -6.76
CA LEU A 380 -5.95 -6.04 -6.63
C LEU A 380 -5.49 -6.31 -5.20
N THR A 381 -4.53 -7.22 -5.01
CA THR A 381 -3.97 -7.51 -3.68
C THR A 381 -2.45 -7.42 -3.67
N ILE A 382 -1.91 -6.71 -2.66
CA ILE A 382 -0.49 -6.44 -2.50
C ILE A 382 -0.07 -6.84 -1.08
N ALA A 383 1.01 -7.61 -0.96
CA ALA A 383 1.60 -7.96 0.33
C ALA A 383 2.79 -7.06 0.64
N GLU A 384 2.81 -6.45 1.82
CA GLU A 384 4.02 -5.91 2.39
C GLU A 384 4.79 -7.02 3.10
N ASP A 385 5.71 -7.64 2.39
CA ASP A 385 6.55 -8.72 2.92
C ASP A 385 8.01 -8.54 2.54
N VAL A 386 8.88 -8.50 3.55
CA VAL A 386 10.35 -8.40 3.41
C VAL A 386 11.05 -9.75 3.54
N SER A 387 10.34 -10.80 4.00
CA SER A 387 10.95 -12.10 4.25
C SER A 387 11.39 -12.83 2.98
N GLY A 388 10.74 -12.53 1.86
CA GLY A 388 10.94 -13.25 0.63
C GLY A 388 10.30 -14.65 0.63
N MET A 389 9.28 -14.91 1.46
CA MET A 389 8.58 -16.19 1.52
C MET A 389 8.10 -16.64 0.15
N PRO A 390 8.45 -17.89 -0.31
CA PRO A 390 8.05 -18.37 -1.63
C PRO A 390 6.54 -18.47 -1.79
N GLY A 391 6.04 -18.06 -2.95
CA GLY A 391 4.63 -18.16 -3.31
C GLY A 391 3.74 -17.08 -2.69
N MET A 392 4.29 -16.03 -2.12
CA MET A 392 3.50 -14.90 -1.60
C MET A 392 2.59 -14.33 -2.69
N ALA A 393 3.15 -13.95 -3.83
CA ALA A 393 2.42 -13.46 -5.00
C ALA A 393 2.27 -14.55 -6.07
N PHE A 394 1.68 -15.69 -5.70
CA PHE A 394 1.43 -16.83 -6.57
C PHE A 394 0.03 -17.40 -6.30
N PRO A 395 -0.69 -17.92 -7.34
CA PRO A 395 -2.07 -18.36 -7.20
C PRO A 395 -2.28 -19.43 -6.11
N THR A 396 -3.38 -19.32 -5.37
CA THR A 396 -3.73 -20.26 -4.29
C THR A 396 -3.97 -21.68 -4.80
N GLU A 397 -4.54 -21.82 -5.99
CA GLU A 397 -4.82 -23.09 -6.64
C GLU A 397 -3.54 -23.84 -7.05
N GLU A 398 -2.45 -23.09 -7.21
CA GLU A 398 -1.14 -23.61 -7.60
C GLU A 398 -0.17 -23.75 -6.42
N GLY A 399 -0.62 -23.44 -5.21
CA GLY A 399 0.13 -23.59 -3.96
C GLY A 399 0.77 -22.35 -3.43
N GLY A 400 0.37 -21.18 -3.94
CA GLY A 400 0.73 -19.87 -3.39
C GLY A 400 -0.23 -19.37 -2.31
N ILE A 401 0.07 -18.21 -1.75
CA ILE A 401 -0.74 -17.49 -0.76
C ILE A 401 -1.82 -16.64 -1.46
N GLY A 402 -1.55 -16.22 -2.70
CA GLY A 402 -2.57 -15.66 -3.58
C GLY A 402 -2.55 -14.16 -3.79
N PHE A 403 -1.57 -13.43 -3.28
CA PHE A 403 -1.44 -12.01 -3.64
C PHE A 403 -1.10 -11.84 -5.13
N ASP A 404 -1.44 -10.68 -5.69
CA ASP A 404 -1.02 -10.33 -7.06
C ASP A 404 0.41 -9.84 -7.08
N PHE A 405 0.79 -9.06 -6.06
CA PHE A 405 2.10 -8.43 -5.97
C PHE A 405 2.66 -8.50 -4.55
N ARG A 406 4.00 -8.46 -4.48
CA ARG A 406 4.76 -8.19 -3.27
C ARG A 406 5.43 -6.83 -3.39
N MET A 407 5.53 -6.05 -2.31
CA MET A 407 6.30 -4.81 -2.29
C MET A 407 7.81 -5.11 -2.32
N SER A 408 8.56 -4.42 -3.19
CA SER A 408 10.02 -4.56 -3.32
C SER A 408 10.76 -3.61 -2.37
N MET A 409 10.65 -3.84 -1.05
CA MET A 409 11.27 -2.99 -0.03
C MET A 409 12.81 -2.90 -0.18
N GLY A 410 13.46 -3.97 -0.64
CA GLY A 410 14.89 -3.98 -0.89
C GLY A 410 15.39 -2.95 -1.92
N ILE A 411 14.50 -2.44 -2.79
CA ILE A 411 14.85 -1.36 -3.75
C ILE A 411 14.98 -0.02 -3.00
N ALA A 412 14.02 0.32 -2.13
CA ALA A 412 14.09 1.53 -1.32
C ALA A 412 15.32 1.52 -0.39
N ASP A 413 15.56 0.38 0.27
CA ASP A 413 16.75 0.18 1.12
C ASP A 413 18.06 0.33 0.34
N PHE A 414 18.11 -0.20 -0.89
CA PHE A 414 19.25 -0.04 -1.78
C PHE A 414 19.54 1.43 -2.10
N TRP A 415 18.50 2.22 -2.43
CA TRP A 415 18.67 3.64 -2.72
C TRP A 415 19.12 4.43 -1.49
N ILE A 416 18.50 4.19 -0.33
CA ILE A 416 18.90 4.85 0.92
C ILE A 416 20.34 4.53 1.27
N LYS A 417 20.72 3.24 1.22
CA LYS A 417 22.08 2.79 1.50
C LYS A 417 23.07 3.40 0.54
N THR A 418 22.79 3.38 -0.76
CA THR A 418 23.65 3.93 -1.81
C THR A 418 23.89 5.42 -1.56
N LEU A 419 22.86 6.22 -1.33
CA LEU A 419 23.00 7.65 -1.08
C LEU A 419 23.65 7.99 0.27
N LYS A 420 23.55 7.10 1.26
CA LYS A 420 24.21 7.29 2.58
C LYS A 420 25.70 6.96 2.57
N THR A 421 26.11 5.99 1.78
CA THR A 421 27.41 5.33 1.95
C THR A 421 28.33 5.43 0.74
N ARG A 422 27.84 5.88 -0.42
CA ARG A 422 28.61 5.92 -1.67
C ARG A 422 28.51 7.31 -2.32
N SER A 423 29.65 7.78 -2.84
CA SER A 423 29.66 8.89 -3.78
C SER A 423 29.18 8.44 -5.17
N ASP A 424 28.77 9.38 -6.03
CA ASP A 424 28.17 9.06 -7.34
C ASP A 424 29.10 8.23 -8.23
N ASP A 425 30.40 8.45 -8.12
CA ASP A 425 31.45 7.73 -8.88
C ASP A 425 31.70 6.30 -8.37
N GLU A 426 31.18 5.94 -7.19
CA GLU A 426 31.26 4.57 -6.64
C GLU A 426 30.07 3.69 -7.03
N TRP A 427 29.05 4.24 -7.70
CA TRP A 427 27.88 3.44 -8.09
C TRP A 427 28.28 2.38 -9.13
N ASN A 428 27.74 1.17 -8.95
CA ASN A 428 27.99 0.04 -9.85
C ASN A 428 26.74 -0.23 -10.70
N MET A 429 26.89 -0.20 -12.01
CA MET A 429 25.79 -0.31 -12.97
C MET A 429 25.22 -1.72 -13.04
N GLY A 430 26.07 -2.74 -12.93
CA GLY A 430 25.63 -4.14 -12.86
C GLY A 430 24.87 -4.44 -11.57
N GLU A 431 25.37 -3.96 -10.41
CA GLU A 431 24.67 -4.05 -9.14
C GLU A 431 23.30 -3.34 -9.21
N LEU A 432 23.26 -2.13 -9.81
CA LEU A 432 22.03 -1.37 -9.98
C LEU A 432 21.01 -2.14 -10.81
N PHE A 433 21.39 -2.63 -11.99
CA PHE A 433 20.50 -3.42 -12.84
C PHE A 433 20.01 -4.68 -12.12
N PHE A 434 20.90 -5.41 -11.45
CA PHE A 434 20.55 -6.58 -10.68
C PHE A 434 19.55 -6.26 -9.58
N LYS A 435 19.84 -5.26 -8.75
CA LYS A 435 18.95 -4.88 -7.61
C LYS A 435 17.55 -4.42 -8.05
N MET A 436 17.44 -3.73 -9.17
CA MET A 436 16.16 -3.29 -9.71
C MET A 436 15.35 -4.45 -10.33
N THR A 437 16.02 -5.52 -10.75
CA THR A 437 15.38 -6.67 -11.44
C THR A 437 15.35 -7.96 -10.61
N ASP A 438 16.02 -7.97 -9.44
CA ASP A 438 16.09 -9.13 -8.56
C ASP A 438 14.72 -9.40 -7.91
N ARG A 439 14.16 -10.55 -8.23
CA ARG A 439 12.87 -11.03 -7.71
C ARG A 439 12.77 -12.54 -7.83
N ARG A 440 11.80 -13.14 -7.15
CA ARG A 440 11.43 -14.52 -7.41
C ARG A 440 10.84 -14.66 -8.80
N ALA A 441 11.19 -15.74 -9.48
CA ALA A 441 10.77 -15.97 -10.87
C ALA A 441 9.24 -16.15 -11.02
N GLU A 442 8.58 -16.60 -9.96
CA GLU A 442 7.15 -16.84 -9.92
C GLU A 442 6.31 -15.61 -9.53
N GLU A 443 6.94 -14.53 -9.09
CA GLU A 443 6.24 -13.39 -8.48
C GLU A 443 6.42 -12.11 -9.27
N GLU A 444 5.40 -11.26 -9.20
CA GLU A 444 5.45 -9.87 -9.64
C GLU A 444 5.54 -8.94 -8.42
N THR A 445 6.21 -7.79 -8.60
CA THR A 445 6.50 -6.88 -7.49
C THR A 445 6.08 -5.45 -7.80
N ILE A 446 5.79 -4.69 -6.73
CA ILE A 446 5.66 -3.22 -6.78
C ILE A 446 7.00 -2.62 -6.38
N SER A 447 7.66 -1.98 -7.34
CA SER A 447 8.92 -1.28 -7.12
C SER A 447 8.68 0.17 -6.69
N TYR A 448 9.50 0.69 -5.81
CA TYR A 448 9.43 2.08 -5.37
C TYR A 448 10.77 2.59 -4.88
N VAL A 449 10.96 3.89 -4.98
CA VAL A 449 12.15 4.57 -4.49
C VAL A 449 12.03 4.83 -2.99
N GLU A 450 10.87 5.32 -2.58
CA GLU A 450 10.48 5.58 -1.20
C GLU A 450 8.96 5.59 -1.09
N CYS A 451 8.42 5.09 0.04
CA CYS A 451 7.03 5.20 0.44
C CYS A 451 6.93 6.14 1.66
N HIS A 452 5.82 6.07 2.41
CA HIS A 452 5.66 6.89 3.61
C HIS A 452 6.72 6.59 4.69
N ASP A 453 7.22 5.35 4.80
CA ASP A 453 8.17 4.95 5.84
C ASP A 453 9.49 5.72 5.81
N GLN A 454 10.01 6.01 4.61
CA GLN A 454 11.28 6.70 4.47
C GLN A 454 11.18 8.21 4.76
N ALA A 455 9.97 8.76 4.74
CA ALA A 455 9.71 10.16 5.02
C ALA A 455 9.43 10.47 6.51
N LEU A 456 9.35 9.43 7.36
CA LEU A 456 9.00 9.57 8.78
C LEU A 456 10.07 10.26 9.62
N VAL A 457 9.66 10.74 10.80
CA VAL A 457 10.52 11.37 11.80
C VAL A 457 11.75 10.51 12.12
N GLY A 458 12.91 11.13 12.05
CA GLY A 458 14.19 10.47 12.30
C GLY A 458 14.91 9.99 11.04
N ASP A 459 14.25 10.03 9.90
CA ASP A 459 14.87 9.80 8.60
C ASP A 459 14.64 10.98 7.63
N LYS A 460 15.14 10.88 6.40
CA LYS A 460 15.07 11.93 5.38
C LYS A 460 14.56 11.35 4.08
N THR A 461 13.72 12.11 3.36
CA THR A 461 13.38 11.78 1.97
C THR A 461 14.64 11.71 1.10
N LEU A 462 14.55 10.99 0.00
CA LEU A 462 15.67 10.81 -0.92
C LEU A 462 16.24 12.15 -1.41
N ILE A 463 15.37 13.06 -1.81
CA ILE A 463 15.78 14.39 -2.29
C ILE A 463 16.45 15.19 -1.17
N PHE A 464 15.93 15.13 0.05
CA PHE A 464 16.53 15.82 1.20
C PHE A 464 17.93 15.27 1.53
N ARG A 465 18.16 13.96 1.35
CA ARG A 465 19.51 13.38 1.50
C ARG A 465 20.50 13.93 0.49
N MET A 466 20.04 14.23 -0.72
CA MET A 466 20.93 14.72 -1.79
C MET A 466 21.20 16.22 -1.73
N ILE A 467 20.24 17.00 -1.25
CA ILE A 467 20.27 18.50 -1.32
C ILE A 467 20.44 19.13 0.05
N ASP A 468 19.88 18.52 1.11
CA ASP A 468 19.90 19.00 2.50
C ASP A 468 19.34 20.44 2.61
N LYS A 469 19.97 21.26 3.42
CA LYS A 469 19.53 22.65 3.70
C LYS A 469 19.32 23.54 2.46
N TYR A 470 19.99 23.23 1.37
CA TYR A 470 19.84 23.99 0.12
C TYR A 470 18.42 23.87 -0.50
N MET A 471 17.60 22.97 -0.01
CA MET A 471 16.18 22.92 -0.39
C MET A 471 15.39 24.16 0.01
N TYR A 472 15.85 24.91 1.03
CA TYR A 472 15.13 26.06 1.55
C TYR A 472 15.52 27.39 0.87
N ASP A 473 16.72 27.47 0.30
CA ASP A 473 17.26 28.74 -0.21
C ASP A 473 17.77 28.71 -1.66
N ALA A 474 17.96 27.51 -2.23
CA ALA A 474 18.59 27.36 -3.55
C ALA A 474 17.73 26.62 -4.60
N MET A 475 16.45 26.38 -4.33
CA MET A 475 15.54 25.73 -5.29
C MET A 475 14.95 26.70 -6.33
N SER A 476 15.21 28.01 -6.25
CA SER A 476 14.84 28.94 -7.31
C SER A 476 15.58 28.60 -8.62
N VAL A 477 14.87 28.69 -9.76
CA VAL A 477 15.43 28.49 -11.11
C VAL A 477 16.50 29.54 -11.44
N PHE A 478 16.51 30.69 -10.74
CA PHE A 478 17.49 31.76 -10.92
C PHE A 478 18.77 31.58 -10.09
N VAL A 479 18.79 30.56 -9.23
CA VAL A 479 19.94 30.25 -8.36
C VAL A 479 20.69 29.04 -8.92
N GLN A 480 21.97 29.24 -9.20
CA GLN A 480 22.88 28.15 -9.57
C GLN A 480 23.51 27.55 -8.31
N ASN A 481 23.30 26.26 -8.09
CA ASN A 481 23.87 25.54 -6.98
C ASN A 481 24.15 24.08 -7.40
N LEU A 482 25.41 23.69 -7.45
CA LEU A 482 25.85 22.37 -7.94
C LEU A 482 25.23 21.22 -7.12
N THR A 483 25.02 21.40 -5.82
CA THR A 483 24.39 20.38 -4.97
C THR A 483 22.92 20.19 -5.34
N VAL A 484 22.21 21.29 -5.56
CA VAL A 484 20.81 21.25 -5.99
C VAL A 484 20.68 20.68 -7.39
N ASP A 485 21.51 21.13 -8.34
CA ASP A 485 21.48 20.65 -9.71
C ASP A 485 21.78 19.14 -9.80
N ARG A 486 22.78 18.68 -8.99
CA ARG A 486 23.04 17.24 -8.81
C ARG A 486 21.83 16.50 -8.25
N GLY A 487 21.22 17.00 -7.18
CA GLY A 487 20.09 16.36 -6.53
C GLY A 487 18.86 16.27 -7.44
N VAL A 488 18.54 17.34 -8.15
CA VAL A 488 17.43 17.40 -9.11
C VAL A 488 17.67 16.43 -10.28
N ALA A 489 18.90 16.37 -10.84
CA ALA A 489 19.22 15.44 -11.89
C ALA A 489 19.10 13.97 -11.42
N LEU A 490 19.75 13.62 -10.30
CA LEU A 490 19.70 12.26 -9.76
C LEU A 490 18.29 11.83 -9.33
N HIS A 491 17.48 12.71 -8.78
CA HIS A 491 16.10 12.41 -8.43
C HIS A 491 15.30 11.92 -9.63
N LYS A 492 15.45 12.59 -10.79
CA LYS A 492 14.84 12.17 -12.05
C LYS A 492 15.34 10.79 -12.50
N LEU A 493 16.67 10.58 -12.49
CA LEU A 493 17.27 9.33 -12.94
C LEU A 493 16.88 8.14 -12.05
N ILE A 494 16.92 8.30 -10.73
CA ILE A 494 16.58 7.27 -9.74
C ILE A 494 15.14 6.82 -9.93
N ARG A 495 14.20 7.75 -10.10
CA ARG A 495 12.78 7.44 -10.30
C ARG A 495 12.54 6.76 -11.64
N LEU A 496 13.14 7.27 -12.71
CA LEU A 496 13.00 6.69 -14.04
C LEU A 496 13.58 5.27 -14.12
N VAL A 497 14.78 5.02 -13.58
CA VAL A 497 15.38 3.67 -13.61
C VAL A 497 14.57 2.68 -12.77
N THR A 498 14.04 3.10 -11.62
CA THR A 498 13.20 2.26 -10.77
C THR A 498 11.88 1.91 -11.48
N LEU A 499 11.20 2.87 -12.09
CA LEU A 499 9.98 2.64 -12.85
C LEU A 499 10.24 1.77 -14.09
N THR A 500 11.28 2.09 -14.88
CA THR A 500 11.53 1.40 -16.14
C THR A 500 12.15 0.00 -16.00
N LEU A 501 12.66 -0.37 -14.82
CA LEU A 501 13.14 -1.72 -14.51
C LEU A 501 12.15 -2.54 -13.63
N CYS A 502 11.05 -1.96 -13.15
CA CYS A 502 10.08 -2.70 -12.35
C CYS A 502 9.46 -3.87 -13.13
N SER A 503 9.04 -4.92 -12.43
CA SER A 503 8.43 -6.10 -13.06
C SER A 503 6.91 -5.98 -13.18
N GLY A 504 6.23 -5.68 -12.09
CA GLY A 504 4.77 -5.65 -12.01
C GLY A 504 4.19 -4.26 -12.01
N GLY A 505 4.59 -3.44 -11.04
CA GLY A 505 4.09 -2.09 -10.86
C GLY A 505 5.06 -1.15 -10.17
N TYR A 506 4.61 0.07 -9.96
CA TYR A 506 5.40 1.14 -9.37
C TYR A 506 4.58 1.92 -8.34
N LEU A 507 5.22 2.37 -7.27
CA LEU A 507 4.58 3.20 -6.24
C LEU A 507 5.36 4.49 -6.01
N ASN A 508 4.62 5.57 -5.83
CA ASN A 508 5.11 6.86 -5.35
C ASN A 508 4.27 7.33 -4.17
N PHE A 509 4.92 7.81 -3.13
CA PHE A 509 4.24 8.47 -2.02
C PHE A 509 4.03 9.96 -2.30
N MET A 510 2.87 10.48 -1.91
CA MET A 510 2.43 11.85 -2.17
C MET A 510 3.48 12.90 -1.76
N GLY A 511 3.84 13.77 -2.70
CA GLY A 511 4.87 14.80 -2.56
C GLY A 511 6.25 14.39 -3.05
N ASN A 512 6.56 13.10 -3.11
CA ASN A 512 7.88 12.64 -3.57
C ASN A 512 8.06 12.87 -5.07
N GLU A 513 6.98 12.95 -5.85
CA GLU A 513 6.99 13.23 -7.29
C GLU A 513 7.63 14.58 -7.61
N PHE A 514 7.41 15.59 -6.78
CA PHE A 514 8.03 16.89 -6.96
C PHE A 514 9.21 17.17 -6.00
N GLY A 515 9.58 16.19 -5.18
CA GLY A 515 10.69 16.34 -4.23
C GLY A 515 10.34 17.24 -3.05
N HIS A 516 9.17 17.02 -2.41
CA HIS A 516 8.76 17.78 -1.22
C HIS A 516 9.90 17.92 -0.19
N PRO A 517 10.20 19.12 0.32
CA PRO A 517 11.45 19.38 1.02
C PRO A 517 11.53 18.86 2.45
N GLU A 518 10.40 18.44 3.02
CA GLU A 518 10.31 18.20 4.47
C GLU A 518 10.01 16.72 4.74
N TRP A 519 10.45 16.25 5.90
CA TRP A 519 10.03 14.97 6.47
C TRP A 519 8.59 15.07 7.00
N ILE A 520 8.03 13.94 7.45
CA ILE A 520 6.71 13.89 8.07
C ILE A 520 6.89 13.84 9.59
N ASP A 521 6.24 14.79 10.29
CA ASP A 521 6.14 14.80 11.75
C ASP A 521 4.73 15.22 12.15
N PHE A 522 3.94 14.25 12.62
CA PHE A 522 2.57 14.48 13.04
C PHE A 522 2.49 15.23 14.36
N PRO A 523 1.36 15.90 14.65
CA PRO A 523 1.15 16.61 15.91
C PRO A 523 1.41 15.70 17.11
N ARG A 524 2.34 16.12 17.96
CA ARG A 524 2.74 15.46 19.21
C ARG A 524 3.27 16.47 20.21
N GLU A 525 3.40 16.10 21.48
CA GLU A 525 3.90 16.98 22.52
C GLU A 525 5.26 17.60 22.14
N GLY A 526 6.18 16.80 21.61
CA GLY A 526 7.54 17.23 21.27
C GLY A 526 7.65 18.26 20.15
N ASN A 527 6.59 18.48 19.34
CA ASN A 527 6.54 19.52 18.31
C ASN A 527 5.44 20.57 18.57
N GLY A 528 4.92 20.63 19.81
CA GLY A 528 3.88 21.60 20.19
C GLY A 528 2.54 21.36 19.49
N TRP A 529 2.23 20.10 19.13
CA TRP A 529 1.01 19.69 18.43
C TRP A 529 0.86 20.32 17.04
N SER A 530 1.97 20.63 16.38
CA SER A 530 2.02 21.32 15.09
C SER A 530 1.70 20.38 13.92
N TYR A 531 0.87 20.89 12.98
CA TYR A 531 0.60 20.24 11.69
C TYR A 531 1.57 20.68 10.58
N GLN A 532 2.58 21.50 10.89
CA GLN A 532 3.49 22.09 9.89
C GLN A 532 4.16 21.04 9.00
N TYR A 533 4.54 19.90 9.58
CA TYR A 533 5.19 18.79 8.87
C TYR A 533 4.25 17.62 8.57
N ALA A 534 2.93 17.79 8.80
CA ALA A 534 1.89 16.81 8.47
C ALA A 534 0.96 17.34 7.38
N ARG A 535 1.54 18.00 6.38
CA ARG A 535 0.86 18.56 5.20
C ARG A 535 1.72 18.43 3.96
N ARG A 536 1.19 18.82 2.80
CA ARG A 536 1.96 18.93 1.56
C ARG A 536 1.87 20.34 0.99
N GLN A 537 3.01 20.91 0.64
CA GLN A 537 3.15 22.26 0.09
C GLN A 537 3.05 22.21 -1.44
N TRP A 538 1.82 22.15 -1.93
CA TRP A 538 1.53 22.03 -3.37
C TRP A 538 1.94 23.26 -4.18
N ASP A 539 1.95 24.44 -3.56
CA ASP A 539 2.44 25.68 -4.14
C ASP A 539 3.88 25.57 -4.65
N LEU A 540 4.72 24.76 -4.01
CA LEU A 540 6.08 24.50 -4.47
C LEU A 540 6.09 23.80 -5.84
N ALA A 541 5.20 22.83 -6.05
CA ALA A 541 5.07 22.13 -7.32
C ALA A 541 4.46 23.03 -8.42
N ASP A 542 3.60 23.97 -8.03
CA ASP A 542 2.87 24.85 -8.95
C ASP A 542 3.66 26.10 -9.35
N ASP A 543 4.66 26.51 -8.56
CA ASP A 543 5.49 27.68 -8.83
C ASP A 543 6.58 27.38 -9.87
N ASN A 544 6.39 27.90 -11.10
CA ASN A 544 7.35 27.75 -12.20
C ASN A 544 8.70 28.42 -11.96
N THR A 545 8.85 29.24 -10.92
CA THR A 545 10.13 29.84 -10.54
C THR A 545 10.95 28.96 -9.61
N LEU A 546 10.39 27.79 -9.22
CA LEU A 546 11.03 26.81 -8.38
C LEU A 546 11.29 25.49 -9.13
N LYS A 547 12.41 24.84 -8.84
CA LYS A 547 12.82 23.58 -9.48
C LYS A 547 11.91 22.40 -9.14
N TYR A 548 11.09 22.50 -8.12
CA TYR A 548 10.05 21.52 -7.78
C TYR A 548 9.05 21.31 -8.93
N SER A 549 8.67 22.38 -9.62
CA SER A 549 7.74 22.30 -10.76
C SER A 549 8.29 21.46 -11.91
N GLY A 550 9.60 21.51 -12.15
CA GLY A 550 10.27 20.69 -13.14
C GLY A 550 10.30 19.21 -12.77
N LEU A 551 10.50 18.89 -11.48
CA LEU A 551 10.42 17.51 -10.98
C LEU A 551 9.00 16.95 -11.13
N ASN A 552 7.98 17.73 -10.78
CA ASN A 552 6.58 17.34 -10.94
C ASN A 552 6.22 17.04 -12.42
N ARG A 553 6.67 17.90 -13.35
CA ARG A 553 6.48 17.68 -14.78
C ARG A 553 7.21 16.45 -15.27
N PHE A 554 8.43 16.23 -14.81
CA PHE A 554 9.20 15.04 -15.19
C PHE A 554 8.52 13.75 -14.72
N ASP A 555 7.97 13.72 -13.51
CA ASP A 555 7.23 12.57 -13.00
C ASP A 555 6.01 12.26 -13.89
N ARG A 556 5.21 13.27 -14.24
CA ARG A 556 4.11 13.15 -15.18
C ARG A 556 4.56 12.56 -16.52
N ASP A 557 5.54 13.17 -17.15
CA ASP A 557 5.96 12.80 -18.49
C ASP A 557 6.68 11.45 -18.51
N MET A 558 7.38 11.09 -17.44
CA MET A 558 7.97 9.76 -17.22
C MET A 558 6.88 8.67 -17.18
N ILE A 559 5.80 8.88 -16.44
CA ILE A 559 4.69 7.93 -16.32
C ILE A 559 3.97 7.81 -17.66
N HIS A 560 3.66 8.94 -18.32
CA HIS A 560 3.02 8.94 -19.63
C HIS A 560 3.89 8.24 -20.68
N CYS A 561 5.19 8.52 -20.73
CA CYS A 561 6.15 7.85 -21.62
C CYS A 561 6.13 6.32 -21.43
N VAL A 562 6.16 5.85 -20.18
CA VAL A 562 6.13 4.40 -19.88
C VAL A 562 4.82 3.76 -20.34
N LYS A 563 3.68 4.41 -20.13
CA LYS A 563 2.36 3.91 -20.54
C LYS A 563 2.17 3.91 -22.05
N GLU A 564 2.46 5.03 -22.71
CA GLU A 564 2.27 5.20 -24.17
C GLU A 564 3.17 4.27 -24.98
N ASN A 565 4.37 4.02 -24.50
CA ASN A 565 5.33 3.13 -25.15
C ASN A 565 5.27 1.69 -24.61
N LYS A 566 4.31 1.37 -23.72
CA LYS A 566 4.06 0.03 -23.18
C LYS A 566 5.31 -0.64 -22.60
N LEU A 567 6.17 0.14 -21.95
CA LEU A 567 7.47 -0.36 -21.48
C LEU A 567 7.31 -1.54 -20.50
N LEU A 568 6.27 -1.52 -19.65
CA LEU A 568 6.06 -2.55 -18.64
C LEU A 568 5.52 -3.87 -19.19
N GLU A 569 5.10 -3.94 -20.45
CA GLU A 569 4.57 -5.17 -21.06
C GLU A 569 5.66 -6.19 -21.44
N SER A 570 6.92 -5.82 -21.39
CA SER A 570 8.05 -6.71 -21.70
C SER A 570 9.11 -6.67 -20.60
N ALA A 571 9.88 -7.76 -20.47
CA ALA A 571 10.99 -7.79 -19.54
C ALA A 571 12.18 -6.91 -20.04
N PRO A 572 12.92 -6.25 -19.15
CA PRO A 572 14.10 -5.49 -19.53
C PRO A 572 15.24 -6.45 -19.95
N VAL A 573 15.99 -6.05 -20.99
CA VAL A 573 17.17 -6.78 -21.48
C VAL A 573 18.36 -5.84 -21.44
N ALA A 574 19.38 -6.15 -20.63
CA ALA A 574 20.59 -5.36 -20.51
C ALA A 574 21.31 -5.26 -21.85
N LEU A 575 21.74 -4.06 -22.20
CA LEU A 575 22.54 -3.75 -23.40
C LEU A 575 23.94 -3.24 -23.02
N CYS A 576 24.05 -2.49 -21.93
CA CYS A 576 25.32 -1.94 -21.44
C CYS A 576 25.25 -1.76 -19.92
N GLU A 577 26.24 -2.27 -19.21
CA GLU A 577 26.46 -2.11 -17.77
C GLU A 577 27.93 -1.71 -17.58
N ASN A 578 28.24 -0.43 -17.84
CA ASN A 578 29.64 0.06 -17.81
C ASN A 578 29.92 0.83 -16.51
N ASP A 579 30.61 0.17 -15.60
CA ASP A 579 30.99 0.76 -14.30
C ASP A 579 32.06 1.85 -14.43
N GLY A 580 32.93 1.81 -15.44
CA GLY A 580 33.94 2.83 -15.64
C GLY A 580 33.37 4.16 -16.12
N ASP A 581 32.38 4.09 -16.99
CA ASP A 581 31.68 5.26 -17.55
C ASP A 581 30.43 5.62 -16.82
N LYS A 582 29.93 4.77 -15.87
CA LYS A 582 28.66 4.90 -15.17
C LYS A 582 27.45 4.93 -16.12
N VAL A 583 27.54 4.17 -17.21
CA VAL A 583 26.48 4.07 -18.22
C VAL A 583 25.73 2.76 -18.05
N LEU A 584 24.41 2.87 -17.89
CA LEU A 584 23.49 1.76 -17.91
C LEU A 584 22.55 1.92 -19.12
N ALA A 585 22.44 0.87 -19.93
CA ALA A 585 21.45 0.84 -21.00
C ALA A 585 20.76 -0.53 -21.08
N PHE A 586 19.49 -0.52 -21.37
CA PHE A 586 18.69 -1.72 -21.57
C PHE A 586 17.58 -1.48 -22.60
N ARG A 587 17.15 -2.58 -23.21
CA ARG A 587 15.96 -2.58 -24.08
C ARG A 587 14.74 -3.04 -23.29
N ARG A 588 13.62 -2.39 -23.54
CA ARG A 588 12.32 -2.81 -23.04
C ARG A 588 11.24 -2.56 -24.10
N GLY A 589 10.69 -3.64 -24.69
CA GLY A 589 9.86 -3.52 -25.90
C GLY A 589 10.64 -2.89 -27.05
N ASP A 590 10.03 -1.91 -27.69
CA ASP A 590 10.61 -1.15 -28.79
C ASP A 590 11.48 0.04 -28.33
N CYS A 591 11.69 0.17 -27.02
CA CYS A 591 12.45 1.26 -26.46
C CYS A 591 13.85 0.82 -25.99
N VAL A 592 14.82 1.71 -26.19
CA VAL A 592 16.14 1.67 -25.57
C VAL A 592 16.20 2.77 -24.52
N VAL A 593 16.44 2.41 -23.27
CA VAL A 593 16.56 3.34 -22.15
C VAL A 593 18.03 3.43 -21.78
N VAL A 594 18.58 4.64 -21.72
CA VAL A 594 20.01 4.88 -21.49
C VAL A 594 20.18 5.89 -20.37
N PHE A 595 21.03 5.56 -19.42
CA PHE A 595 21.40 6.42 -18.29
C PHE A 595 22.90 6.67 -18.31
N ASN A 596 23.29 7.91 -18.15
CA ASN A 596 24.63 8.30 -17.78
C ASN A 596 24.60 8.83 -16.34
N PHE A 597 25.01 8.03 -15.38
CA PHE A 597 25.11 8.42 -13.96
C PHE A 597 26.44 9.09 -13.62
N HIS A 598 27.37 9.21 -14.59
CA HIS A 598 28.68 9.77 -14.32
C HIS A 598 28.59 11.21 -13.80
N PRO A 599 29.28 11.55 -12.68
CA PRO A 599 29.18 12.88 -12.08
C PRO A 599 29.69 14.03 -12.95
N GLU A 600 30.64 13.78 -13.85
CA GLU A 600 31.38 14.83 -14.56
C GLU A 600 31.47 14.59 -16.07
N LYS A 601 31.51 13.32 -16.53
CA LYS A 601 31.78 13.00 -17.93
C LYS A 601 30.54 12.99 -18.78
N SER A 602 30.56 13.78 -19.84
CA SER A 602 29.67 13.66 -20.99
C SER A 602 30.40 12.90 -22.11
N PHE A 603 29.65 12.10 -22.85
CA PHE A 603 30.22 11.26 -23.90
C PHE A 603 29.65 11.65 -25.25
N THR A 604 30.53 11.86 -26.24
CA THR A 604 30.17 11.97 -27.64
C THR A 604 30.31 10.62 -28.32
N ASP A 605 29.36 10.30 -29.22
CA ASP A 605 29.39 9.05 -30.00
C ASP A 605 29.43 7.78 -29.13
N TYR A 606 28.79 7.79 -27.97
CA TYR A 606 28.79 6.62 -27.08
C TYR A 606 28.04 5.45 -27.75
N THR A 607 28.72 4.32 -27.82
CA THR A 607 28.24 3.14 -28.54
C THR A 607 27.30 2.31 -27.68
N ILE A 608 26.06 2.16 -28.14
CA ILE A 608 25.09 1.20 -27.57
C ILE A 608 24.70 0.20 -28.67
N PHE A 609 24.99 -1.08 -28.42
CA PHE A 609 24.54 -2.16 -29.32
C PHE A 609 23.06 -2.46 -29.11
N CYS A 610 22.29 -2.41 -30.20
CA CYS A 610 20.86 -2.66 -30.16
C CYS A 610 20.38 -3.25 -31.50
N GLU A 611 19.08 -3.51 -31.60
CA GLU A 611 18.45 -3.97 -32.85
C GLU A 611 18.55 -2.93 -33.95
N PRO A 612 18.68 -3.38 -35.24
CA PRO A 612 18.74 -2.44 -36.36
C PRO A 612 17.45 -1.63 -36.47
N GLY A 613 17.58 -0.34 -36.77
CA GLY A 613 16.43 0.55 -36.91
C GLY A 613 16.77 2.02 -36.82
N GLU A 614 15.74 2.84 -36.92
CA GLU A 614 15.78 4.26 -36.61
C GLU A 614 15.08 4.51 -35.30
N TYR A 615 15.66 5.37 -34.46
CA TYR A 615 15.21 5.65 -33.11
C TYR A 615 15.06 7.15 -32.90
N GLN A 616 14.00 7.53 -32.16
CA GLN A 616 13.75 8.90 -31.77
C GLN A 616 13.62 9.01 -30.24
N ILE A 617 14.15 10.09 -29.67
CA ILE A 617 14.03 10.36 -28.24
C ILE A 617 12.56 10.71 -27.93
N VAL A 618 11.97 10.00 -26.96
CA VAL A 618 10.61 10.22 -26.47
C VAL A 618 10.58 10.77 -25.05
N LEU A 619 11.71 10.70 -24.34
CA LEU A 619 11.90 11.34 -23.02
C LEU A 619 13.38 11.68 -22.84
N ASN A 620 13.65 12.89 -22.37
CA ASN A 620 14.99 13.38 -22.06
C ASN A 620 14.97 14.08 -20.69
N SER A 621 15.71 13.55 -19.71
CA SER A 621 15.76 14.14 -18.35
C SER A 621 16.48 15.47 -18.27
N ASP A 622 17.27 15.82 -19.31
CA ASP A 622 18.01 17.09 -19.42
C ASP A 622 17.22 18.21 -20.14
N ASP A 623 15.94 17.97 -20.43
CA ASP A 623 15.10 18.97 -21.07
C ASP A 623 14.93 20.21 -20.16
N PRO A 624 15.05 21.44 -20.71
CA PRO A 624 14.78 22.68 -19.97
C PRO A 624 13.40 22.73 -19.29
N LEU A 625 12.41 22.01 -19.84
CA LEU A 625 11.08 21.87 -19.24
C LEU A 625 11.14 21.27 -17.80
N TYR A 626 12.15 20.44 -17.54
CA TYR A 626 12.41 19.81 -16.24
C TYR A 626 13.58 20.47 -15.51
N HIS A 627 13.91 21.72 -15.86
CA HIS A 627 15.07 22.47 -15.38
C HIS A 627 16.42 21.75 -15.64
N GLY A 628 16.49 21.02 -16.76
CA GLY A 628 17.73 20.50 -17.31
C GLY A 628 18.47 21.58 -18.11
N PHE A 629 19.64 21.23 -18.62
CA PHE A 629 20.54 22.17 -19.31
C PHE A 629 20.32 22.23 -20.83
N GLY A 630 19.48 21.34 -21.38
CA GLY A 630 19.12 21.35 -22.79
C GLY A 630 20.26 20.92 -23.73
N ASN A 631 21.16 20.07 -23.24
CA ASN A 631 22.31 19.62 -24.04
C ASN A 631 21.95 18.57 -25.09
N VAL A 632 20.78 17.95 -25.02
CA VAL A 632 20.33 16.88 -25.94
C VAL A 632 19.28 17.44 -26.90
N ASP A 633 19.56 17.31 -28.20
CA ASP A 633 18.59 17.65 -29.24
C ASP A 633 17.57 16.50 -29.43
N VAL A 634 16.37 16.67 -28.91
CA VAL A 634 15.29 15.67 -28.99
C VAL A 634 14.68 15.52 -30.40
N ALA A 635 14.95 16.46 -31.32
CA ALA A 635 14.48 16.38 -32.70
C ALA A 635 15.35 15.44 -33.56
N MET A 636 16.53 15.03 -33.04
CA MET A 636 17.45 14.17 -33.75
C MET A 636 16.90 12.74 -33.88
N THR A 637 16.97 12.18 -35.09
CA THR A 637 16.74 10.76 -35.34
C THR A 637 18.06 10.01 -35.36
N TYR A 638 18.16 8.97 -34.57
CA TYR A 638 19.35 8.12 -34.46
C TYR A 638 19.16 6.87 -35.30
N ARG A 639 20.07 6.63 -36.25
CA ARG A 639 20.08 5.43 -37.08
C ARG A 639 21.17 4.48 -36.63
N THR A 640 20.85 3.19 -36.51
CA THR A 640 21.82 2.17 -36.24
C THR A 640 22.82 2.00 -37.42
N MET A 641 24.05 1.73 -37.08
CA MET A 641 25.08 1.44 -38.05
C MET A 641 25.73 0.07 -37.78
N PRO A 642 26.01 -0.73 -38.83
CA PRO A 642 26.76 -1.97 -38.70
C PRO A 642 28.16 -1.74 -38.10
N PHE A 643 28.56 -2.56 -37.15
CA PHE A 643 29.91 -2.54 -36.57
C PHE A 643 30.24 -3.94 -36.00
N GLU A 644 31.28 -4.57 -36.49
CA GLU A 644 31.77 -5.87 -36.06
C GLU A 644 30.67 -6.96 -36.00
N GLY A 645 29.81 -6.98 -37.01
CA GLY A 645 28.69 -7.96 -37.08
C GLY A 645 27.50 -7.70 -36.17
N LYS A 646 27.48 -6.55 -35.48
CA LYS A 646 26.37 -6.04 -34.70
C LYS A 646 25.88 -4.70 -35.21
N ASN A 647 24.75 -4.22 -34.73
CA ASN A 647 24.27 -2.86 -35.00
C ASN A 647 24.47 -2.01 -33.76
N ARG A 648 24.90 -0.76 -33.92
CA ARG A 648 25.14 0.19 -32.84
C ARG A 648 24.45 1.52 -33.11
N LEU A 649 23.97 2.14 -32.03
CA LEU A 649 23.67 3.58 -31.99
C LEU A 649 24.93 4.32 -31.49
N LEU A 650 25.11 5.55 -31.99
CA LEU A 650 26.09 6.51 -31.46
C LEU A 650 25.32 7.65 -30.82
N LEU A 651 25.43 7.81 -29.49
CA LEU A 651 24.64 8.73 -28.71
C LEU A 651 25.50 9.80 -28.05
N TYR A 652 24.99 11.02 -27.99
CA TYR A 652 25.52 12.02 -27.07
C TYR A 652 24.85 11.83 -25.71
N LEU A 653 25.63 11.58 -24.67
CA LEU A 653 25.17 11.31 -23.31
C LEU A 653 25.78 12.35 -22.35
N PRO A 654 25.10 13.45 -22.05
CA PRO A 654 25.55 14.38 -21.01
C PRO A 654 25.65 13.71 -19.64
N SER A 655 26.48 14.23 -18.74
CA SER A 655 26.57 13.74 -17.38
C SER A 655 25.22 13.84 -16.65
N ARG A 656 24.91 12.87 -15.77
CA ARG A 656 23.65 12.79 -15.00
C ARG A 656 22.40 12.99 -15.87
N THR A 657 22.34 12.32 -17.00
CA THR A 657 21.23 12.40 -17.97
C THR A 657 20.70 11.02 -18.29
N ALA A 658 19.39 10.93 -18.47
CA ALA A 658 18.71 9.75 -18.97
C ALA A 658 17.90 10.09 -20.21
N ILE A 659 17.92 9.19 -21.21
CA ILE A 659 17.10 9.31 -22.42
C ILE A 659 16.37 8.00 -22.69
N VAL A 660 15.14 8.11 -23.16
CA VAL A 660 14.34 7.00 -23.68
C VAL A 660 14.19 7.18 -25.18
N LEU A 661 14.68 6.21 -25.94
CA LEU A 661 14.59 6.18 -27.39
C LEU A 661 13.59 5.12 -27.81
N ARG A 662 12.63 5.48 -28.68
CA ARG A 662 11.68 4.55 -29.29
C ARG A 662 12.07 4.24 -30.71
N LYS A 663 12.04 2.98 -31.09
CA LYS A 663 12.22 2.51 -32.46
C LYS A 663 11.04 2.98 -33.31
N ILE A 664 11.30 3.69 -34.39
CA ILE A 664 10.29 4.26 -35.29
C ILE A 664 10.25 3.59 -36.67
N LEU A 665 11.35 2.94 -37.07
CA LEU A 665 11.46 2.24 -38.35
C LEU A 665 12.35 1.00 -38.22
N ASP A 666 11.91 -0.10 -38.83
CA ASP A 666 12.71 -1.32 -38.94
C ASP A 666 13.51 -1.30 -40.27
N ILE A 667 14.84 -1.31 -40.17
CA ILE A 667 15.71 -1.22 -41.36
C ILE A 667 15.81 -2.59 -42.07
N THR A 668 15.34 -3.68 -41.48
CA THR A 668 15.32 -5.01 -42.11
C THR A 668 14.39 -5.13 -43.29
N GLU A 669 13.45 -4.19 -43.51
CA GLU A 669 12.51 -4.17 -44.63
C GLU A 669 13.03 -3.37 -45.86
N ILE A 670 14.23 -2.80 -45.81
CA ILE A 670 14.78 -1.92 -46.86
C ILE A 670 15.93 -2.56 -47.67
N CYS A 671 16.13 -3.87 -47.55
CA CYS A 671 17.15 -4.59 -48.35
C CYS A 671 16.53 -5.50 -49.39
#